data_a2a1237da4443eea7111f137ab3032e6
#
_entry.id   a2a1237da4443eea7111f137ab3032e6
#
_cell.length_a   1.000
_cell.length_b   1.000
_cell.length_c   1.000
_cell.angle_alpha   90.00
_cell.angle_beta   90.00
_cell.angle_gamma   90.00
#
_symmetry.space_group_name_H-M   'P 1'
#
loop_
_entity.id
_entity.type
_entity.pdbx_description
1 polymer ?
#
loop_
_entity_poly.entity_id
_entity_poly.type
_entity_poly.pdbx_seq_one_letter_code
_entity_poly.pdbx_strand_id
1 'polypeptide(L)'
;MKHADVIAKLSLREKCALLSGATVFETHALPNKGVPAIWLSDGPNGLRKQAGPADHLGLNPAEPATCFPTAATVANSWDPALGEEIGKALGEETASYRVNVILGPGLNTKRSPLCGRDFEYFSEDPYLSGKLAASYVRGIQSVGVSACPKHFAANNQELRRMASNSVLDERTLRELYLTGFEIAVKEGRPKCIMTSYNRVNGTYANENHHLLQDILHGEWGYDGAVVTDWGGSNDHVEGVREGSTLEMPCPGFGSAKRLMQAVADGRLPESAVDARVDELLELVFTTDAAVKAAPKRFDRDAHHALARRAAAESVVLLKNEDDLLPLKPGQSVALIGDFAQTPRYQGAGSSSVNATRVDNLKDAAEADDITLAGFCAGYERSGTPNPAFVEEAAALARKADVVVLCMGLDESSESEGLDRSHICIPENQKQLLEAVAQANENLVVVLSAGSVVETGWVSRCKAVLHAYLGGQAGAGAIMDVLTGRVNPSGKLAETLPLTYEDTPAARYFPGKQQNVEYREGLYIGYRYYETAHVPVRYPFGYGLSYTTFAYSDLKADADKVTFTITNTGSRAGAEIAQLYVAKADAAVFRPEKELKGFAKVFLQAGECKTVTIPLDDKAFRYWNVKTDRWETEGGSYQLLVGASVQDIRLRAEVPVQGTGAPDPYAGKAVQCYRTADIKNVPDAAFEALLGHAIPEDKPHIDQTMTLGELNHSRSPLCWLAWAVLHTLLKRSSREGTPDLNLLFQYNMPVRALAQMTGGMVGQETVDGIVMEAKGFWLIGLLRALIGFGQNAVSNRKFRAALDAERGGPAV
;
A
#
# COMPACT_ATOMS: atom_id res chain seq x y z
N MET A 1 -18.14 26.61 7.27
CA MET A 1 -16.80 27.05 6.84
C MET A 1 -16.03 27.55 8.06
N LYS A 2 -14.84 27.02 8.29
CA LYS A 2 -13.96 27.39 9.42
C LYS A 2 -13.19 28.69 9.14
N HIS A 3 -12.95 29.00 7.86
CA HIS A 3 -12.13 30.12 7.39
C HIS A 3 -12.89 31.13 6.50
N ALA A 4 -14.18 31.33 6.76
CA ALA A 4 -15.05 32.22 5.97
C ALA A 4 -14.52 33.64 5.83
N ASP A 5 -13.84 34.17 6.85
CA ASP A 5 -13.24 35.49 6.88
C ASP A 5 -12.04 35.65 5.93
N VAL A 6 -11.29 34.58 5.71
CA VAL A 6 -10.19 34.52 4.72
C VAL A 6 -10.80 34.37 3.32
N ILE A 7 -11.71 33.39 3.14
CA ILE A 7 -12.36 33.10 1.85
C ILE A 7 -13.05 34.32 1.26
N ALA A 8 -13.74 35.14 2.10
CA ALA A 8 -14.40 36.38 1.67
C ALA A 8 -13.44 37.45 1.10
N LYS A 9 -12.13 37.36 1.37
CA LYS A 9 -11.10 38.26 0.85
C LYS A 9 -10.43 37.73 -0.43
N LEU A 10 -10.73 36.50 -0.84
CA LEU A 10 -10.14 35.87 -2.01
C LEU A 10 -10.99 36.18 -3.26
N SER A 11 -10.31 36.51 -4.36
CA SER A 11 -10.94 36.50 -5.68
C SER A 11 -11.24 35.06 -6.13
N LEU A 12 -12.18 34.90 -7.04
CA LEU A 12 -12.46 33.59 -7.65
C LEU A 12 -11.21 33.00 -8.31
N ARG A 13 -10.33 33.81 -8.89
CA ARG A 13 -9.05 33.39 -9.46
C ARG A 13 -8.11 32.82 -8.41
N GLU A 14 -7.98 33.52 -7.27
CA GLU A 14 -7.15 33.02 -6.14
C GLU A 14 -7.71 31.75 -5.57
N LYS A 15 -9.01 31.62 -5.34
CA LYS A 15 -9.70 30.42 -4.89
C LYS A 15 -9.42 29.24 -5.82
N CYS A 16 -9.64 29.41 -7.14
CA CYS A 16 -9.42 28.36 -8.12
C CYS A 16 -7.94 27.96 -8.27
N ALA A 17 -7.01 28.92 -8.12
CA ALA A 17 -5.57 28.61 -8.15
C ALA A 17 -5.11 27.79 -6.95
N LEU A 18 -5.68 28.03 -5.75
CA LEU A 18 -5.34 27.28 -4.54
C LEU A 18 -5.67 25.79 -4.66
N LEU A 19 -6.67 25.39 -5.45
CA LEU A 19 -7.13 24.00 -5.57
C LEU A 19 -6.26 23.12 -6.49
N SER A 20 -5.09 23.61 -6.90
CA SER A 20 -4.09 22.81 -7.63
C SER A 20 -2.67 23.14 -7.16
N GLY A 21 -1.73 22.21 -7.40
CA GLY A 21 -0.33 22.41 -7.04
C GLY A 21 0.33 23.58 -7.78
N ALA A 22 1.21 24.30 -7.10
CA ALA A 22 2.07 25.33 -7.68
C ALA A 22 3.33 24.73 -8.28
N THR A 23 3.87 23.68 -7.65
CA THR A 23 5.00 22.86 -8.08
C THR A 23 4.63 21.37 -8.01
N VAL A 24 5.60 20.49 -8.16
CA VAL A 24 5.38 19.03 -8.02
C VAL A 24 4.90 18.68 -6.62
N PHE A 25 5.32 19.41 -5.58
CA PHE A 25 5.05 19.08 -4.17
C PHE A 25 4.54 20.25 -3.32
N GLU A 26 4.34 21.43 -3.89
CA GLU A 26 3.92 22.60 -3.12
C GLU A 26 2.59 23.16 -3.61
N THR A 27 1.81 23.69 -2.67
CA THR A 27 0.59 24.46 -2.95
C THR A 27 0.91 25.92 -3.28
N HIS A 28 -0.07 26.66 -3.80
CA HIS A 28 0.06 28.09 -4.01
C HIS A 28 0.05 28.86 -2.69
N ALA A 29 0.94 29.87 -2.55
CA ALA A 29 0.86 30.86 -1.47
C ALA A 29 0.07 32.08 -1.89
N LEU A 30 -0.61 32.72 -0.93
CA LEU A 30 -1.21 34.07 -1.06
C LEU A 30 -0.75 34.92 0.13
N PRO A 31 0.52 35.44 0.10
CA PRO A 31 1.12 36.12 1.25
C PRO A 31 0.36 37.33 1.75
N ASN A 32 -0.21 38.14 0.84
CA ASN A 32 -1.03 39.30 1.17
C ASN A 32 -2.41 38.96 1.81
N LYS A 33 -2.79 37.70 1.77
CA LYS A 33 -4.00 37.16 2.44
C LYS A 33 -3.64 36.29 3.66
N GLY A 34 -2.35 36.14 3.98
CA GLY A 34 -1.89 35.35 5.10
C GLY A 34 -1.93 33.83 4.86
N VAL A 35 -2.02 33.37 3.60
CA VAL A 35 -2.05 31.95 3.25
C VAL A 35 -0.64 31.52 2.81
N PRO A 36 0.10 30.74 3.61
CA PRO A 36 1.40 30.18 3.21
C PRO A 36 1.23 29.03 2.24
N ALA A 37 2.27 28.75 1.45
CA ALA A 37 2.39 27.48 0.76
C ALA A 37 2.70 26.36 1.77
N ILE A 38 2.23 25.15 1.49
CA ILE A 38 2.60 23.94 2.22
C ILE A 38 3.27 22.95 1.30
N TRP A 39 4.14 22.12 1.88
CA TRP A 39 4.86 21.04 1.18
C TRP A 39 4.21 19.70 1.50
N LEU A 40 3.91 18.92 0.45
CA LEU A 40 3.55 17.52 0.53
C LEU A 40 4.77 16.67 0.12
N SER A 41 5.00 15.50 0.69
CA SER A 41 6.15 14.66 0.32
C SER A 41 5.82 13.19 0.46
N ASP A 42 6.36 12.37 -0.45
CA ASP A 42 6.33 10.91 -0.31
C ASP A 42 7.02 10.47 0.98
N GLY A 43 6.64 9.30 1.46
CA GLY A 43 7.30 8.73 2.62
C GLY A 43 6.50 7.78 3.48
N PRO A 44 5.83 6.73 2.95
CA PRO A 44 5.04 5.82 3.78
C PRO A 44 5.88 5.06 4.82
N ASN A 45 7.16 4.80 4.54
CA ASN A 45 8.11 4.15 5.44
C ASN A 45 9.38 4.97 5.72
N GLY A 46 9.38 6.27 5.38
CA GLY A 46 10.47 7.22 5.60
C GLY A 46 10.29 8.41 4.70
N LEU A 47 10.54 9.62 5.22
CA LEU A 47 10.34 10.84 4.46
C LEU A 47 11.21 10.86 3.20
N ARG A 48 10.63 11.24 2.08
CA ARG A 48 11.31 11.39 0.82
C ARG A 48 11.19 12.79 0.24
N LYS A 49 11.70 13.76 0.96
CA LYS A 49 11.77 15.14 0.46
C LYS A 49 12.88 15.24 -0.59
N GLN A 50 12.50 15.56 -1.83
CA GLN A 50 13.48 15.75 -2.90
C GLN A 50 14.34 16.99 -2.69
N ALA A 51 15.67 16.82 -2.92
CA ALA A 51 16.65 17.87 -2.85
C ALA A 51 16.96 18.38 -4.26
N GLY A 52 16.42 19.52 -4.65
CA GLY A 52 16.61 20.09 -6.00
C GLY A 52 15.38 19.90 -6.91
N PRO A 53 15.56 19.86 -8.26
CA PRO A 53 14.44 19.73 -9.18
C PRO A 53 13.66 18.44 -8.92
N ALA A 54 12.36 18.57 -8.69
CA ALA A 54 11.51 17.46 -8.39
C ALA A 54 11.16 16.63 -9.63
N ASP A 55 11.09 15.31 -9.50
CA ASP A 55 10.51 14.38 -10.47
C ASP A 55 9.27 13.67 -9.91
N HIS A 56 8.48 13.07 -10.79
CA HIS A 56 7.19 12.45 -10.41
C HIS A 56 7.32 11.05 -9.81
N LEU A 57 8.47 10.36 -10.02
CA LEU A 57 8.72 9.01 -9.51
C LEU A 57 9.74 8.97 -8.38
N GLY A 58 10.32 10.14 -8.12
CA GLY A 58 11.25 10.29 -7.05
C GLY A 58 12.59 9.59 -7.29
N LEU A 59 13.14 9.65 -8.48
CA LEU A 59 14.47 9.14 -8.82
C LEU A 59 15.56 10.15 -8.51
N ASN A 60 15.19 11.43 -8.37
CA ASN A 60 16.13 12.49 -8.01
C ASN A 60 16.58 12.37 -6.54
N PRO A 61 17.77 12.88 -6.19
CA PRO A 61 18.27 12.87 -4.82
C PRO A 61 17.24 13.44 -3.83
N ALA A 62 17.09 12.77 -2.70
CA ALA A 62 16.24 13.21 -1.61
C ALA A 62 17.09 13.52 -0.36
N GLU A 63 16.55 14.32 0.55
CA GLU A 63 17.15 14.56 1.86
C GLU A 63 17.30 13.24 2.64
N PRO A 64 18.41 13.06 3.39
CA PRO A 64 18.59 11.84 4.18
C PRO A 64 17.56 11.73 5.31
N ALA A 65 16.85 10.62 5.36
CA ALA A 65 15.82 10.33 6.37
C ALA A 65 15.94 8.91 6.91
N THR A 66 15.24 8.59 7.98
CA THR A 66 15.20 7.21 8.47
C THR A 66 14.31 6.35 7.58
N CYS A 67 14.87 5.29 7.01
CA CYS A 67 14.10 4.27 6.32
C CYS A 67 13.63 3.21 7.34
N PHE A 68 12.38 3.33 7.79
CA PHE A 68 11.74 2.33 8.62
C PHE A 68 11.39 1.08 7.80
N PRO A 69 11.06 -0.06 8.47
CA PRO A 69 10.53 -1.22 7.76
C PRO A 69 9.26 -0.84 6.96
N THR A 70 9.05 -1.49 5.82
CA THR A 70 7.86 -1.25 4.99
C THR A 70 6.57 -1.63 5.70
N ALA A 71 5.43 -1.14 5.21
CA ALA A 71 4.13 -1.48 5.79
C ALA A 71 3.86 -2.99 5.83
N ALA A 72 4.21 -3.72 4.76
CA ALA A 72 4.12 -5.18 4.72
C ALA A 72 4.96 -5.86 5.82
N THR A 73 6.11 -5.28 6.16
CA THR A 73 6.96 -5.78 7.25
C THR A 73 6.32 -5.48 8.60
N VAL A 74 6.00 -4.22 8.89
CA VAL A 74 5.45 -3.79 10.19
C VAL A 74 4.11 -4.47 10.49
N ALA A 75 3.33 -4.81 9.47
CA ALA A 75 2.08 -5.54 9.64
C ALA A 75 2.24 -6.86 10.38
N ASN A 76 3.37 -7.53 10.22
CA ASN A 76 3.66 -8.78 10.92
C ASN A 76 3.91 -8.59 12.43
N SER A 77 4.13 -7.37 12.90
CA SER A 77 4.21 -7.08 14.33
C SER A 77 2.86 -7.17 15.06
N TRP A 78 1.75 -6.97 14.34
CA TRP A 78 0.38 -6.86 14.87
C TRP A 78 0.29 -5.90 16.05
N ASP A 79 1.08 -4.83 16.01
CA ASP A 79 1.26 -3.90 17.13
C ASP A 79 0.93 -2.45 16.75
N PRO A 80 -0.31 -1.99 17.03
CA PRO A 80 -0.67 -0.60 16.79
C PRO A 80 0.13 0.40 17.65
N ALA A 81 0.63 0.00 18.83
CA ALA A 81 1.45 0.91 19.64
C ALA A 81 2.80 1.16 18.98
N LEU A 82 3.46 0.11 18.45
CA LEU A 82 4.66 0.24 17.64
C LEU A 82 4.40 1.08 16.38
N GLY A 83 3.24 0.88 15.73
CA GLY A 83 2.82 1.68 14.58
C GLY A 83 2.68 3.17 14.92
N GLU A 84 2.18 3.51 16.10
CA GLU A 84 2.06 4.89 16.56
C GLU A 84 3.43 5.52 16.88
N GLU A 85 4.38 4.76 17.46
CA GLU A 85 5.74 5.23 17.68
C GLU A 85 6.49 5.51 16.35
N ILE A 86 6.37 4.61 15.37
CA ILE A 86 6.93 4.82 14.03
C ILE A 86 6.29 6.06 13.40
N GLY A 87 4.97 6.17 13.47
CA GLY A 87 4.24 7.33 12.98
C GLY A 87 4.73 8.64 13.59
N LYS A 88 4.98 8.67 14.89
CA LYS A 88 5.53 9.86 15.60
C LYS A 88 6.92 10.22 15.04
N ALA A 89 7.81 9.24 14.89
CA ALA A 89 9.15 9.47 14.34
C ALA A 89 9.09 10.01 12.89
N LEU A 90 8.21 9.45 12.05
CA LEU A 90 7.94 9.96 10.70
C LEU A 90 7.45 11.41 10.73
N GLY A 91 6.56 11.75 11.66
CA GLY A 91 6.06 13.11 11.86
C GLY A 91 7.16 14.08 12.30
N GLU A 92 8.04 13.69 13.21
CA GLU A 92 9.18 14.48 13.67
C GLU A 92 10.16 14.80 12.52
N GLU A 93 10.49 13.82 11.69
CA GLU A 93 11.31 14.03 10.50
C GLU A 93 10.61 14.94 9.47
N THR A 94 9.33 14.69 9.22
CA THR A 94 8.49 15.50 8.31
C THR A 94 8.51 16.97 8.71
N ALA A 95 8.26 17.28 9.98
CA ALA A 95 8.27 18.64 10.48
C ALA A 95 9.67 19.28 10.43
N SER A 96 10.73 18.53 10.76
CA SER A 96 12.11 19.02 10.76
C SER A 96 12.59 19.44 9.36
N TYR A 97 12.13 18.76 8.34
CA TYR A 97 12.38 19.07 6.92
C TYR A 97 11.43 20.10 6.31
N ARG A 98 10.57 20.73 7.13
CA ARG A 98 9.61 21.73 6.66
C ARG A 98 8.60 21.15 5.65
N VAL A 99 8.14 19.95 5.88
CA VAL A 99 7.07 19.28 5.16
C VAL A 99 5.81 19.29 6.03
N ASN A 100 4.67 19.61 5.44
CA ASN A 100 3.39 19.73 6.13
C ASN A 100 2.58 18.44 6.08
N VAL A 101 2.69 17.70 4.98
CA VAL A 101 1.93 16.48 4.72
C VAL A 101 2.86 15.37 4.26
N ILE A 102 2.90 14.25 4.98
CA ILE A 102 3.55 13.03 4.52
C ILE A 102 2.51 12.12 3.85
N LEU A 103 2.84 11.68 2.61
CA LEU A 103 1.95 10.88 1.77
C LEU A 103 2.00 9.40 2.16
N GLY A 104 1.33 9.07 3.21
CA GLY A 104 1.25 7.74 3.83
C GLY A 104 0.40 7.74 5.11
N PRO A 105 0.09 6.53 5.63
CA PRO A 105 0.49 5.21 5.14
C PRO A 105 -0.31 4.72 3.92
N GLY A 106 0.27 3.76 3.17
CA GLY A 106 -0.45 2.96 2.18
C GLY A 106 -1.22 1.83 2.87
N LEU A 107 -2.51 1.65 2.53
CA LEU A 107 -3.34 0.63 3.22
C LEU A 107 -4.33 -0.11 2.32
N ASN A 108 -4.13 -0.12 1.01
CA ASN A 108 -4.94 -0.95 0.13
C ASN A 108 -4.85 -2.43 0.53
N THR A 109 -5.99 -3.11 0.52
CA THR A 109 -6.04 -4.54 0.84
C THR A 109 -5.31 -5.35 -0.23
N LYS A 110 -4.39 -6.24 0.15
CA LYS A 110 -3.63 -7.07 -0.80
C LYS A 110 -4.56 -8.08 -1.47
N ARG A 111 -4.84 -7.87 -2.76
CA ARG A 111 -5.74 -8.70 -3.57
C ARG A 111 -5.03 -9.82 -4.30
N SER A 112 -3.90 -9.50 -4.91
CA SER A 112 -3.08 -10.43 -5.68
C SER A 112 -1.62 -10.28 -5.30
N PRO A 113 -0.88 -11.38 -5.05
CA PRO A 113 0.54 -11.33 -4.72
C PRO A 113 1.43 -10.85 -5.88
N LEU A 114 0.86 -10.62 -7.07
CA LEU A 114 1.58 -10.05 -8.20
C LEU A 114 1.55 -8.53 -8.24
N CYS A 115 0.77 -7.86 -7.39
CA CYS A 115 0.76 -6.40 -7.34
C CYS A 115 2.14 -5.87 -6.93
N GLY A 116 2.72 -5.00 -7.76
CA GLY A 116 4.08 -4.49 -7.55
C GLY A 116 4.26 -3.65 -6.30
N ARG A 117 3.18 -3.11 -5.72
CA ARG A 117 3.19 -2.26 -4.52
C ARG A 117 2.76 -2.99 -3.24
N ASP A 118 2.65 -4.32 -3.23
CA ASP A 118 2.27 -5.06 -2.03
C ASP A 118 3.22 -4.84 -0.84
N PHE A 119 4.50 -4.52 -1.11
CA PHE A 119 5.46 -4.15 -0.07
C PHE A 119 5.05 -2.89 0.72
N GLU A 120 4.27 -2.00 0.11
CA GLU A 120 3.85 -0.69 0.66
C GLU A 120 2.52 -0.79 1.43
N TYR A 121 1.80 -1.91 1.31
CA TYR A 121 0.51 -2.15 1.94
C TYR A 121 0.61 -3.14 3.10
N PHE A 122 -0.21 -2.95 4.15
CA PHE A 122 -0.10 -3.74 5.37
C PHE A 122 -0.48 -5.21 5.17
N SER A 123 -1.71 -5.52 4.77
CA SER A 123 -2.26 -6.88 4.91
C SER A 123 -3.29 -7.23 3.83
N GLU A 124 -3.57 -8.53 3.68
CA GLU A 124 -4.76 -9.05 2.99
C GLU A 124 -6.04 -8.88 3.82
N ASP A 125 -5.90 -8.54 5.11
CA ASP A 125 -7.03 -8.30 6.02
C ASP A 125 -7.26 -6.80 6.24
N PRO A 126 -8.46 -6.27 5.94
CA PRO A 126 -8.76 -4.85 6.07
C PRO A 126 -8.86 -4.36 7.52
N TYR A 127 -9.19 -5.25 8.49
CA TYR A 127 -9.25 -4.88 9.90
C TYR A 127 -7.84 -4.63 10.46
N LEU A 128 -6.91 -5.55 10.21
CA LEU A 128 -5.50 -5.39 10.59
C LEU A 128 -4.88 -4.16 9.91
N SER A 129 -5.09 -4.01 8.60
CA SER A 129 -4.61 -2.85 7.84
C SER A 129 -5.14 -1.53 8.41
N GLY A 130 -6.43 -1.48 8.71
CA GLY A 130 -7.08 -0.27 9.24
C GLY A 130 -6.57 0.11 10.63
N LYS A 131 -6.41 -0.85 11.55
CA LYS A 131 -5.90 -0.60 12.92
C LYS A 131 -4.46 -0.08 12.90
N LEU A 132 -3.60 -0.65 12.07
CA LEU A 132 -2.23 -0.18 11.89
C LEU A 132 -2.18 1.19 11.21
N ALA A 133 -2.95 1.39 10.14
CA ALA A 133 -3.01 2.69 9.48
C ALA A 133 -3.50 3.80 10.42
N ALA A 134 -4.53 3.53 11.22
CA ALA A 134 -5.02 4.48 12.21
C ALA A 134 -3.96 4.86 13.24
N SER A 135 -3.13 3.89 13.69
CA SER A 135 -2.04 4.15 14.62
C SER A 135 -0.94 5.01 14.00
N TYR A 136 -0.54 4.75 12.75
CA TYR A 136 0.39 5.60 12.01
C TYR A 136 -0.12 7.03 11.89
N VAL A 137 -1.40 7.20 11.53
CA VAL A 137 -2.04 8.53 11.41
C VAL A 137 -1.97 9.27 12.73
N ARG A 138 -2.34 8.65 13.87
CA ARG A 138 -2.25 9.29 15.18
C ARG A 138 -0.81 9.68 15.53
N GLY A 139 0.15 8.78 15.30
CA GLY A 139 1.57 9.04 15.54
C GLY A 139 2.08 10.22 14.72
N ILE A 140 1.91 10.21 13.41
CA ILE A 140 2.33 11.28 12.50
C ILE A 140 1.72 12.62 12.94
N GLN A 141 0.43 12.64 13.23
CA GLN A 141 -0.30 13.87 13.56
C GLN A 141 -0.05 14.37 15.00
N SER A 142 0.51 13.53 15.86
CA SER A 142 0.84 13.92 17.25
C SER A 142 1.84 15.08 17.33
N VAL A 143 2.64 15.30 16.31
CA VAL A 143 3.60 16.41 16.20
C VAL A 143 3.08 17.60 15.38
N GLY A 144 1.82 17.55 14.93
CA GLY A 144 1.10 18.63 14.28
C GLY A 144 1.17 18.66 12.75
N VAL A 145 1.97 17.83 12.09
CA VAL A 145 1.91 17.63 10.63
C VAL A 145 0.70 16.77 10.24
N SER A 146 0.47 16.54 8.95
CA SER A 146 -0.62 15.68 8.47
C SER A 146 -0.09 14.37 7.93
N ALA A 147 -0.74 13.25 8.28
CA ALA A 147 -0.72 12.03 7.51
C ALA A 147 -1.65 12.17 6.29
N CYS A 148 -1.45 11.29 5.29
CA CYS A 148 -2.29 11.20 4.10
C CYS A 148 -2.46 9.73 3.70
N PRO A 149 -3.38 8.99 4.36
CA PRO A 149 -3.67 7.59 4.01
C PRO A 149 -4.01 7.44 2.53
N LYS A 150 -3.50 6.37 1.89
CA LYS A 150 -3.61 6.15 0.44
C LYS A 150 -3.71 4.67 0.08
N HIS A 151 -4.25 4.31 -1.09
CA HIS A 151 -4.90 5.12 -2.12
C HIS A 151 -6.39 4.80 -2.12
N PHE A 152 -7.24 5.77 -1.86
CA PHE A 152 -8.69 5.62 -1.70
C PHE A 152 -9.38 5.66 -3.08
N ALA A 153 -9.85 4.52 -3.69
CA ALA A 153 -9.89 3.18 -3.17
C ALA A 153 -9.68 2.13 -4.29
N ALA A 154 -9.57 0.86 -3.89
CA ALA A 154 -9.48 -0.29 -4.80
C ALA A 154 -8.36 -0.18 -5.86
N ASN A 155 -7.19 0.33 -5.48
CA ASN A 155 -5.97 0.37 -6.29
C ASN A 155 -5.10 -0.85 -5.97
N ASN A 156 -5.29 -1.95 -6.72
CA ASN A 156 -4.71 -3.26 -6.41
C ASN A 156 -3.82 -3.82 -7.52
N GLN A 157 -3.37 -2.98 -8.46
CA GLN A 157 -2.45 -3.32 -9.54
C GLN A 157 -1.71 -2.10 -10.06
N GLU A 158 -0.57 -2.33 -10.70
CA GLU A 158 0.24 -1.29 -11.32
C GLU A 158 -0.01 -1.17 -12.84
N LEU A 159 -0.34 -2.28 -13.49
CA LEU A 159 -0.64 -2.27 -14.93
C LEU A 159 -1.84 -1.36 -15.22
N ARG A 160 -1.64 -0.35 -16.06
CA ARG A 160 -2.66 0.66 -16.45
C ARG A 160 -3.33 1.34 -15.25
N ARG A 161 -2.67 1.46 -14.10
CA ARG A 161 -3.27 1.96 -12.85
C ARG A 161 -4.01 3.30 -13.00
N MET A 162 -3.54 4.19 -13.91
CA MET A 162 -4.18 5.50 -14.19
C MET A 162 -5.34 5.43 -15.20
N ALA A 163 -5.64 4.25 -15.77
CA ALA A 163 -6.68 4.07 -16.79
C ALA A 163 -7.59 2.87 -16.50
N SER A 164 -7.21 1.98 -15.58
CA SER A 164 -7.99 0.81 -15.22
C SER A 164 -9.30 1.17 -14.52
N ASN A 165 -10.27 0.25 -14.61
CA ASN A 165 -11.57 0.35 -13.96
C ASN A 165 -11.76 -0.88 -13.06
N SER A 166 -11.72 -0.68 -11.76
CA SER A 166 -12.04 -1.71 -10.78
C SER A 166 -13.54 -1.93 -10.75
N VAL A 167 -13.97 -3.09 -11.27
CA VAL A 167 -15.40 -3.48 -11.33
C VAL A 167 -15.69 -4.45 -10.20
N LEU A 168 -16.46 -4.00 -9.22
CA LEU A 168 -16.78 -4.78 -8.03
C LEU A 168 -18.16 -4.41 -7.46
N ASP A 169 -18.78 -5.36 -6.79
CA ASP A 169 -20.05 -5.15 -6.13
C ASP A 169 -19.91 -4.30 -4.85
N GLU A 170 -20.99 -3.66 -4.45
CA GLU A 170 -21.04 -2.74 -3.30
C GLU A 170 -20.65 -3.43 -2.00
N ARG A 171 -21.06 -4.66 -1.78
CA ARG A 171 -20.75 -5.39 -0.56
C ARG A 171 -19.26 -5.67 -0.45
N THR A 172 -18.63 -6.14 -1.52
CA THR A 172 -17.18 -6.35 -1.60
C THR A 172 -16.42 -5.04 -1.42
N LEU A 173 -16.88 -3.96 -2.05
CA LEU A 173 -16.29 -2.64 -1.89
C LEU A 173 -16.28 -2.22 -0.41
N ARG A 174 -17.42 -2.32 0.27
CA ARG A 174 -17.60 -1.89 1.67
C ARG A 174 -16.87 -2.77 2.68
N GLU A 175 -17.04 -4.09 2.57
CA GLU A 175 -16.54 -5.03 3.58
C GLU A 175 -15.02 -5.27 3.47
N LEU A 176 -14.43 -5.18 2.26
CA LEU A 176 -13.00 -5.40 2.05
C LEU A 176 -12.21 -4.13 1.76
N TYR A 177 -12.56 -3.43 0.67
CA TYR A 177 -11.69 -2.37 0.13
C TYR A 177 -11.85 -1.04 0.83
N LEU A 178 -12.96 -0.81 1.54
CA LEU A 178 -13.21 0.42 2.30
C LEU A 178 -13.08 0.26 3.82
N THR A 179 -13.24 -0.93 4.39
CA THR A 179 -13.19 -1.11 5.85
C THR A 179 -11.88 -0.63 6.48
N GLY A 180 -10.73 -0.88 5.84
CA GLY A 180 -9.45 -0.35 6.33
C GLY A 180 -9.40 1.17 6.35
N PHE A 181 -9.93 1.82 5.30
CA PHE A 181 -10.03 3.29 5.22
C PHE A 181 -11.03 3.85 6.23
N GLU A 182 -12.18 3.18 6.44
CA GLU A 182 -13.15 3.57 7.47
C GLU A 182 -12.51 3.62 8.85
N ILE A 183 -11.73 2.58 9.20
CA ILE A 183 -11.00 2.54 10.46
C ILE A 183 -9.94 3.65 10.54
N ALA A 184 -9.15 3.83 9.48
CA ALA A 184 -8.12 4.87 9.43
C ALA A 184 -8.72 6.28 9.58
N VAL A 185 -9.88 6.54 8.94
CA VAL A 185 -10.59 7.84 9.04
C VAL A 185 -11.21 8.04 10.42
N LYS A 186 -11.97 7.06 10.92
CA LYS A 186 -12.71 7.22 12.18
C LYS A 186 -11.83 7.18 13.42
N GLU A 187 -10.80 6.32 13.43
CA GLU A 187 -9.91 6.13 14.58
C GLU A 187 -8.61 6.94 14.48
N GLY A 188 -8.10 7.18 13.27
CA GLY A 188 -6.89 7.97 13.02
C GLY A 188 -7.18 9.46 12.83
N ARG A 189 -8.32 9.82 12.24
CA ARG A 189 -8.73 11.20 11.92
C ARG A 189 -7.68 11.96 11.10
N PRO A 190 -7.31 11.47 9.91
CA PRO A 190 -6.32 12.13 9.06
C PRO A 190 -6.83 13.51 8.61
N LYS A 191 -5.93 14.50 8.58
CA LYS A 191 -6.24 15.85 8.03
C LYS A 191 -6.25 15.85 6.50
N CYS A 192 -5.64 14.86 5.88
CA CYS A 192 -5.59 14.68 4.42
C CYS A 192 -5.78 13.19 4.08
N ILE A 193 -6.43 12.90 2.95
CA ILE A 193 -6.54 11.55 2.35
C ILE A 193 -6.25 11.64 0.86
N MET A 194 -5.63 10.61 0.27
CA MET A 194 -5.31 10.59 -1.16
C MET A 194 -6.23 9.62 -1.91
N THR A 195 -6.89 10.12 -2.96
CA THR A 195 -7.64 9.27 -3.89
C THR A 195 -6.72 8.45 -4.78
N SER A 196 -7.20 7.29 -5.23
CA SER A 196 -6.46 6.42 -6.14
C SER A 196 -6.55 6.89 -7.60
N TYR A 197 -5.65 6.35 -8.43
CA TYR A 197 -5.61 6.64 -9.87
C TYR A 197 -6.77 6.06 -10.66
N ASN A 198 -7.24 4.87 -10.28
CA ASN A 198 -8.16 4.04 -11.05
C ASN A 198 -9.59 4.56 -11.00
N ARG A 199 -10.39 4.08 -11.93
CA ARG A 199 -11.85 4.17 -11.84
C ARG A 199 -12.35 3.08 -10.88
N VAL A 200 -13.44 3.40 -10.19
CA VAL A 200 -14.23 2.46 -9.41
C VAL A 200 -15.63 2.44 -10.00
N ASN A 201 -16.04 1.29 -10.54
CA ASN A 201 -17.33 1.13 -11.20
C ASN A 201 -17.62 2.21 -12.27
N GLY A 202 -16.59 2.53 -13.09
CA GLY A 202 -16.71 3.43 -14.23
C GLY A 202 -16.28 4.88 -13.99
N THR A 203 -16.22 5.35 -12.72
CA THR A 203 -15.89 6.73 -12.38
C THR A 203 -14.53 6.82 -11.69
N TYR A 204 -13.68 7.77 -12.07
CA TYR A 204 -12.39 8.00 -11.42
C TYR A 204 -12.56 8.32 -9.94
N ALA A 205 -11.72 7.75 -9.07
CA ALA A 205 -11.89 7.86 -7.62
C ALA A 205 -11.98 9.29 -7.10
N ASN A 206 -11.24 10.23 -7.71
CA ASN A 206 -11.23 11.64 -7.31
C ASN A 206 -12.44 12.48 -7.79
N GLU A 207 -13.33 11.89 -8.57
CA GLU A 207 -14.57 12.52 -9.04
C GLU A 207 -15.80 11.63 -8.80
N ASN A 208 -15.64 10.59 -7.99
CA ASN A 208 -16.66 9.61 -7.71
C ASN A 208 -17.57 10.09 -6.55
N HIS A 209 -18.78 10.52 -6.90
CA HIS A 209 -19.78 10.97 -5.94
C HIS A 209 -19.99 9.98 -4.79
N HIS A 210 -20.21 8.70 -5.15
CA HIS A 210 -20.47 7.68 -4.15
C HIS A 210 -19.34 7.50 -3.15
N LEU A 211 -18.08 7.45 -3.63
CA LEU A 211 -16.92 7.33 -2.75
C LEU A 211 -16.72 8.58 -1.87
N LEU A 212 -16.82 9.78 -2.47
CA LEU A 212 -16.44 11.01 -1.80
C LEU A 212 -17.60 11.64 -1.01
N GLN A 213 -18.78 11.81 -1.64
CA GLN A 213 -19.90 12.49 -0.98
C GLN A 213 -20.71 11.55 -0.10
N ASP A 214 -21.13 10.39 -0.64
CA ASP A 214 -21.99 9.51 0.14
C ASP A 214 -21.20 8.87 1.28
N ILE A 215 -20.05 8.26 0.98
CA ILE A 215 -19.30 7.45 1.94
C ILE A 215 -18.34 8.28 2.78
N LEU A 216 -17.34 8.94 2.15
CA LEU A 216 -16.27 9.61 2.88
C LEU A 216 -16.79 10.80 3.71
N HIS A 217 -17.44 11.76 3.06
CA HIS A 217 -17.97 12.95 3.75
C HIS A 217 -19.28 12.67 4.49
N GLY A 218 -20.22 11.94 3.87
CA GLY A 218 -21.54 11.66 4.42
C GLY A 218 -21.54 10.66 5.57
N GLU A 219 -21.22 9.40 5.27
CA GLU A 219 -21.33 8.32 6.27
C GLU A 219 -20.20 8.36 7.30
N TRP A 220 -18.97 8.66 6.88
CA TRP A 220 -17.83 8.67 7.81
C TRP A 220 -17.62 10.01 8.47
N GLY A 221 -18.25 11.08 7.98
CA GLY A 221 -18.16 12.43 8.54
C GLY A 221 -16.76 13.05 8.39
N TYR A 222 -16.04 12.69 7.32
CA TYR A 222 -14.71 13.21 7.07
C TYR A 222 -14.77 14.69 6.68
N ASP A 223 -13.99 15.53 7.34
CA ASP A 223 -13.94 16.98 7.16
C ASP A 223 -12.54 17.51 6.79
N GLY A 224 -11.62 16.60 6.45
CA GLY A 224 -10.26 16.94 6.01
C GLY A 224 -10.15 17.13 4.50
N ALA A 225 -8.95 17.48 4.04
CA ALA A 225 -8.66 17.66 2.62
C ALA A 225 -8.55 16.33 1.87
N VAL A 226 -9.05 16.30 0.64
CA VAL A 226 -8.89 15.17 -0.31
C VAL A 226 -7.92 15.59 -1.40
N VAL A 227 -6.76 14.91 -1.48
CA VAL A 227 -5.76 15.16 -2.53
C VAL A 227 -5.80 14.03 -3.57
N THR A 228 -5.60 14.38 -4.84
CA THR A 228 -5.42 13.38 -5.88
C THR A 228 -4.06 12.71 -5.76
N ASP A 229 -3.95 11.44 -6.16
CA ASP A 229 -2.64 10.91 -6.52
C ASP A 229 -2.04 11.70 -7.71
N TRP A 230 -0.72 11.68 -7.90
CA TRP A 230 0.01 12.58 -8.81
C TRP A 230 -0.37 12.36 -10.28
N GLY A 231 -1.13 13.29 -10.85
CA GLY A 231 -1.70 13.17 -12.20
C GLY A 231 -2.96 12.31 -12.28
N GLY A 232 -3.55 11.95 -11.13
CA GLY A 232 -4.77 11.13 -11.05
C GLY A 232 -6.05 11.87 -11.43
N SER A 233 -6.05 13.19 -11.46
CA SER A 233 -7.21 13.98 -11.86
C SER A 233 -7.62 13.67 -13.31
N ASN A 234 -8.91 13.49 -13.57
CA ASN A 234 -9.48 13.38 -14.90
C ASN A 234 -10.29 14.63 -15.26
N ASP A 235 -11.35 14.92 -14.52
CA ASP A 235 -12.08 16.19 -14.59
C ASP A 235 -12.03 16.90 -13.24
N HIS A 236 -11.19 17.93 -13.15
CA HIS A 236 -11.01 18.68 -11.91
C HIS A 236 -12.29 19.47 -11.49
N VAL A 237 -13.15 19.84 -12.45
CA VAL A 237 -14.43 20.50 -12.15
C VAL A 237 -15.38 19.55 -11.44
N GLU A 238 -15.47 18.32 -11.95
CA GLU A 238 -16.24 17.27 -11.29
C GLU A 238 -15.59 16.90 -9.94
N GLY A 239 -14.26 16.78 -9.88
CA GLY A 239 -13.55 16.50 -8.62
C GLY A 239 -13.92 17.52 -7.53
N VAL A 240 -13.85 18.82 -7.81
CA VAL A 240 -14.21 19.89 -6.87
C VAL A 240 -15.69 19.81 -6.47
N ARG A 241 -16.59 19.50 -7.43
CA ARG A 241 -18.01 19.29 -7.14
C ARG A 241 -18.22 18.14 -6.16
N GLU A 242 -17.53 17.03 -6.39
CA GLU A 242 -17.73 15.78 -5.68
C GLU A 242 -16.89 15.64 -4.42
N GLY A 243 -16.07 16.63 -4.06
CA GLY A 243 -15.39 16.64 -2.77
C GLY A 243 -13.87 16.49 -2.82
N SER A 244 -13.25 16.45 -4.00
CA SER A 244 -11.80 16.48 -4.14
C SER A 244 -11.28 17.90 -3.91
N THR A 245 -10.31 18.07 -2.99
CA THR A 245 -9.85 19.38 -2.53
C THR A 245 -8.68 19.90 -3.35
N LEU A 246 -7.66 19.07 -3.58
CA LEU A 246 -6.39 19.50 -4.15
C LEU A 246 -5.94 18.59 -5.28
N GLU A 247 -5.81 19.14 -6.49
CA GLU A 247 -5.23 18.43 -7.64
C GLU A 247 -3.71 18.54 -7.61
N MET A 248 -3.03 17.40 -7.60
CA MET A 248 -1.56 17.33 -7.69
C MET A 248 -1.11 16.55 -8.93
N PRO A 249 0.09 16.82 -9.50
CA PRO A 249 1.05 17.85 -9.11
C PRO A 249 0.66 19.25 -9.63
N CYS A 250 1.44 19.85 -10.50
CA CYS A 250 1.16 21.18 -11.05
C CYS A 250 0.62 21.07 -12.49
N PRO A 251 -0.69 21.27 -12.74
CA PRO A 251 -1.25 21.33 -14.10
C PRO A 251 -1.01 22.68 -14.79
N GLY A 252 -0.20 23.56 -14.21
CA GLY A 252 -0.16 24.96 -14.55
C GLY A 252 -1.46 25.66 -14.10
N PHE A 253 -2.02 26.53 -14.94
CA PHE A 253 -3.29 27.20 -14.62
C PHE A 253 -4.48 26.69 -15.44
N GLY A 254 -4.31 25.55 -16.12
CA GLY A 254 -5.37 24.95 -16.95
C GLY A 254 -6.60 24.59 -16.14
N SER A 255 -6.41 23.92 -15.00
CA SER A 255 -7.49 23.52 -14.10
C SER A 255 -8.17 24.71 -13.44
N ALA A 256 -7.41 25.70 -12.95
CA ALA A 256 -7.98 26.92 -12.36
C ALA A 256 -8.86 27.68 -13.37
N LYS A 257 -8.43 27.78 -14.64
CA LYS A 257 -9.24 28.42 -15.71
C LYS A 257 -10.54 27.66 -15.98
N ARG A 258 -10.50 26.31 -15.99
CA ARG A 258 -11.70 25.48 -16.17
C ARG A 258 -12.68 25.64 -15.00
N LEU A 259 -12.19 25.70 -13.77
CA LEU A 259 -13.02 25.98 -12.59
C LEU A 259 -13.70 27.34 -12.70
N MET A 260 -12.93 28.42 -12.99
CA MET A 260 -13.51 29.77 -13.19
C MET A 260 -14.56 29.78 -14.29
N GLN A 261 -14.30 29.12 -15.42
CA GLN A 261 -15.27 29.03 -16.51
C GLN A 261 -16.53 28.26 -16.09
N ALA A 262 -16.38 27.15 -15.36
CA ALA A 262 -17.51 26.37 -14.88
C ALA A 262 -18.38 27.14 -13.89
N VAL A 263 -17.78 28.00 -13.05
CA VAL A 263 -18.53 28.92 -12.18
C VAL A 263 -19.26 29.99 -13.00
N ALA A 264 -18.57 30.60 -13.98
CA ALA A 264 -19.18 31.64 -14.84
C ALA A 264 -20.33 31.08 -15.68
N ASP A 265 -20.26 29.83 -16.12
CA ASP A 265 -21.28 29.12 -16.90
C ASP A 265 -22.44 28.58 -16.03
N GLY A 266 -22.33 28.66 -14.71
CA GLY A 266 -23.28 28.07 -13.76
C GLY A 266 -23.26 26.54 -13.66
N ARG A 267 -22.22 25.88 -14.24
CA ARG A 267 -22.03 24.44 -14.14
C ARG A 267 -21.48 24.00 -12.78
N LEU A 268 -20.76 24.89 -12.08
CA LEU A 268 -20.23 24.64 -10.73
C LEU A 268 -20.66 25.82 -9.83
N PRO A 269 -21.32 25.59 -8.69
CA PRO A 269 -21.61 26.69 -7.75
C PRO A 269 -20.29 27.15 -7.09
N GLU A 270 -20.12 28.46 -6.93
CA GLU A 270 -18.93 29.04 -6.25
C GLU A 270 -18.80 28.51 -4.81
N SER A 271 -19.92 28.19 -4.16
CA SER A 271 -19.93 27.58 -2.82
C SER A 271 -19.24 26.24 -2.76
N ALA A 272 -19.20 25.47 -3.86
CA ALA A 272 -18.42 24.23 -3.91
C ALA A 272 -16.91 24.53 -3.95
N VAL A 273 -16.48 25.56 -4.67
CA VAL A 273 -15.10 26.05 -4.66
C VAL A 273 -14.73 26.52 -3.26
N ASP A 274 -15.61 27.32 -2.62
CA ASP A 274 -15.40 27.82 -1.25
C ASP A 274 -15.25 26.71 -0.22
N ALA A 275 -16.04 25.65 -0.33
CA ALA A 275 -15.95 24.50 0.56
C ALA A 275 -14.58 23.78 0.44
N ARG A 276 -14.08 23.57 -0.77
CA ARG A 276 -12.76 22.97 -1.00
C ARG A 276 -11.63 23.88 -0.53
N VAL A 277 -11.76 25.20 -0.73
CA VAL A 277 -10.80 26.17 -0.21
C VAL A 277 -10.77 26.16 1.32
N ASP A 278 -11.92 26.03 1.99
CA ASP A 278 -12.01 25.95 3.45
C ASP A 278 -11.26 24.72 4.01
N GLU A 279 -11.42 23.54 3.37
CA GLU A 279 -10.69 22.32 3.71
C GLU A 279 -9.17 22.47 3.51
N LEU A 280 -8.75 23.07 2.39
CA LEU A 280 -7.34 23.33 2.14
C LEU A 280 -6.76 24.31 3.17
N LEU A 281 -7.46 25.40 3.48
CA LEU A 281 -7.03 26.38 4.49
C LEU A 281 -6.92 25.76 5.88
N GLU A 282 -7.83 24.86 6.26
CA GLU A 282 -7.72 24.11 7.51
C GLU A 282 -6.45 23.27 7.55
N LEU A 283 -6.13 22.54 6.46
CA LEU A 283 -4.89 21.76 6.34
C LEU A 283 -3.66 22.68 6.43
N VAL A 284 -3.66 23.79 5.70
CA VAL A 284 -2.57 24.78 5.65
C VAL A 284 -2.30 25.34 7.04
N PHE A 285 -3.31 25.92 7.69
CA PHE A 285 -3.11 26.65 8.95
C PHE A 285 -2.81 25.72 10.12
N THR A 286 -3.42 24.54 10.16
CA THR A 286 -3.17 23.56 11.24
C THR A 286 -1.80 22.94 11.18
N THR A 287 -1.16 22.83 9.99
CA THR A 287 0.16 22.24 9.83
C THR A 287 1.30 23.26 9.80
N ASP A 288 1.07 24.48 9.29
CA ASP A 288 2.09 25.51 9.14
C ASP A 288 2.71 25.94 10.47
N ALA A 289 1.89 26.09 11.52
CA ALA A 289 2.37 26.46 12.85
C ALA A 289 3.32 25.40 13.44
N ALA A 290 2.97 24.12 13.29
CA ALA A 290 3.77 23.00 13.76
C ALA A 290 5.12 22.91 13.03
N VAL A 291 5.08 23.03 11.70
CA VAL A 291 6.28 22.99 10.86
C VAL A 291 7.22 24.15 11.17
N LYS A 292 6.71 25.37 11.42
CA LYS A 292 7.53 26.54 11.81
C LYS A 292 8.18 26.37 13.17
N ALA A 293 7.48 25.76 14.12
CA ALA A 293 7.96 25.54 15.49
C ALA A 293 8.92 24.34 15.60
N ALA A 294 8.91 23.42 14.65
CA ALA A 294 9.66 22.18 14.74
C ALA A 294 11.18 22.40 14.78
N PRO A 295 11.95 21.58 15.54
CA PRO A 295 13.39 21.53 15.47
C PRO A 295 13.89 21.30 14.03
N LYS A 296 15.05 21.85 13.69
CA LYS A 296 15.67 21.63 12.35
C LYS A 296 16.39 20.28 12.22
N ARG A 297 16.41 19.49 13.27
CA ARG A 297 17.09 18.19 13.33
C ARG A 297 16.28 17.24 14.19
N PHE A 298 16.29 15.98 13.82
CA PHE A 298 15.74 14.87 14.59
C PHE A 298 16.87 13.97 15.11
N ASP A 299 16.57 13.13 16.08
CA ASP A 299 17.54 12.18 16.67
C ASP A 299 17.66 10.94 15.77
N ARG A 300 18.68 10.93 14.91
CA ARG A 300 18.93 9.86 13.94
C ARG A 300 19.23 8.51 14.61
N ASP A 301 19.91 8.54 15.76
CA ASP A 301 20.28 7.30 16.46
C ASP A 301 19.06 6.68 17.17
N ALA A 302 18.23 7.52 17.79
CA ALA A 302 16.98 7.06 18.36
C ALA A 302 16.02 6.49 17.30
N HIS A 303 15.88 7.15 16.15
CA HIS A 303 15.06 6.67 15.05
C HIS A 303 15.63 5.39 14.41
N HIS A 304 16.96 5.27 14.30
CA HIS A 304 17.59 4.03 13.84
C HIS A 304 17.34 2.87 14.83
N ALA A 305 17.46 3.12 16.13
CA ALA A 305 17.15 2.12 17.16
C ALA A 305 15.69 1.69 17.11
N LEU A 306 14.75 2.64 16.90
CA LEU A 306 13.34 2.32 16.69
C LEU A 306 13.13 1.48 15.42
N ALA A 307 13.79 1.81 14.31
CA ALA A 307 13.72 1.03 13.07
C ALA A 307 14.23 -0.41 13.29
N ARG A 308 15.33 -0.60 14.05
CA ARG A 308 15.85 -1.92 14.40
C ARG A 308 14.84 -2.72 15.24
N ARG A 309 14.27 -2.11 16.28
CA ARG A 309 13.24 -2.76 17.10
C ARG A 309 12.01 -3.13 16.28
N ALA A 310 11.52 -2.23 15.46
CA ALA A 310 10.36 -2.46 14.60
C ALA A 310 10.60 -3.63 13.62
N ALA A 311 11.79 -3.70 13.02
CA ALA A 311 12.15 -4.83 12.17
C ALA A 311 12.22 -6.14 12.96
N ALA A 312 12.88 -6.16 14.14
CA ALA A 312 13.03 -7.36 14.96
C ALA A 312 11.69 -7.93 15.44
N GLU A 313 10.74 -7.04 15.85
CA GLU A 313 9.38 -7.43 16.24
C GLU A 313 8.50 -7.88 15.08
N SER A 314 8.93 -7.64 13.86
CA SER A 314 8.20 -7.95 12.61
C SER A 314 8.75 -9.17 11.87
N VAL A 315 9.96 -9.63 12.18
CA VAL A 315 10.51 -10.86 11.58
C VAL A 315 9.63 -12.06 11.93
N VAL A 316 9.28 -12.86 10.93
CA VAL A 316 8.45 -14.06 11.11
C VAL A 316 9.31 -15.30 11.02
N LEU A 317 9.36 -16.10 12.09
CA LEU A 317 9.97 -17.43 12.09
C LEU A 317 8.99 -18.42 11.48
N LEU A 318 9.24 -18.86 10.25
CA LEU A 318 8.37 -19.78 9.51
C LEU A 318 8.65 -21.24 9.79
N LYS A 319 9.92 -21.57 10.08
CA LYS A 319 10.38 -22.92 10.33
C LYS A 319 11.56 -22.93 11.29
N ASN A 320 11.64 -23.92 12.20
CA ASN A 320 12.79 -24.13 13.09
C ASN A 320 12.84 -25.60 13.54
N GLU A 321 13.43 -26.46 12.73
CA GLU A 321 13.61 -27.88 13.04
C GLU A 321 14.84 -28.07 13.93
N ASP A 322 14.78 -29.05 14.83
CA ASP A 322 15.82 -29.43 15.79
C ASP A 322 16.32 -28.28 16.68
N ASP A 323 15.49 -27.24 16.90
CA ASP A 323 15.89 -26.03 17.62
C ASP A 323 17.23 -25.46 17.10
N LEU A 324 17.39 -25.42 15.75
CA LEU A 324 18.59 -24.89 15.11
C LEU A 324 18.80 -23.41 15.46
N LEU A 325 17.71 -22.65 15.56
CA LEU A 325 17.70 -21.28 16.06
C LEU A 325 17.13 -21.23 17.49
N PRO A 326 17.63 -20.33 18.33
CA PRO A 326 18.69 -19.35 18.08
C PRO A 326 20.08 -20.02 17.96
N LEU A 327 20.98 -19.35 17.24
CA LEU A 327 22.39 -19.76 17.11
C LEU A 327 23.03 -19.91 18.48
N LYS A 328 23.81 -20.97 18.66
CA LYS A 328 24.47 -21.26 19.94
C LYS A 328 25.86 -20.59 20.01
N PRO A 329 26.27 -20.09 21.19
CA PRO A 329 27.62 -19.54 21.32
C PRO A 329 28.71 -20.52 20.88
N GLY A 330 29.66 -20.02 20.11
CA GLY A 330 30.78 -20.81 19.61
C GLY A 330 30.52 -21.61 18.33
N GLN A 331 29.30 -21.61 17.80
CA GLN A 331 29.04 -22.18 16.48
C GLN A 331 29.71 -21.34 15.39
N SER A 332 30.36 -22.00 14.43
CA SER A 332 30.88 -21.35 13.23
C SER A 332 29.74 -21.18 12.20
N VAL A 333 29.60 -19.96 11.66
CA VAL A 333 28.55 -19.60 10.72
C VAL A 333 29.13 -19.23 9.36
N ALA A 334 28.66 -19.89 8.30
CA ALA A 334 28.90 -19.44 6.94
C ALA A 334 27.76 -18.48 6.53
N LEU A 335 28.11 -17.26 6.13
CA LEU A 335 27.15 -16.28 5.63
C LEU A 335 27.19 -16.26 4.11
N ILE A 336 26.07 -16.59 3.46
CA ILE A 336 25.98 -16.73 2.02
C ILE A 336 24.82 -15.87 1.48
N GLY A 337 25.03 -15.25 0.33
CA GLY A 337 24.03 -14.47 -0.38
C GLY A 337 24.41 -12.98 -0.50
N ASP A 338 24.24 -12.42 -1.69
CA ASP A 338 24.49 -10.99 -1.96
C ASP A 338 23.75 -10.06 -0.99
N PHE A 339 22.52 -10.42 -0.60
CA PHE A 339 21.71 -9.62 0.33
C PHE A 339 22.30 -9.52 1.74
N ALA A 340 23.25 -10.37 2.11
CA ALA A 340 23.96 -10.22 3.38
C ALA A 340 24.91 -9.01 3.41
N GLN A 341 25.48 -8.65 2.27
CA GLN A 341 26.38 -7.49 2.11
C GLN A 341 25.65 -6.28 1.55
N THR A 342 24.77 -6.49 0.58
CA THR A 342 23.99 -5.42 -0.07
C THR A 342 22.49 -5.71 0.19
N PRO A 343 21.96 -5.27 1.34
CA PRO A 343 20.63 -5.71 1.78
C PRO A 343 19.51 -5.20 0.87
N ARG A 344 18.51 -6.03 0.67
CA ARG A 344 17.21 -5.65 0.14
C ARG A 344 16.36 -5.16 1.31
N TYR A 345 16.30 -3.85 1.56
CA TYR A 345 15.74 -3.29 2.78
C TYR A 345 14.49 -2.44 2.59
N GLN A 346 14.18 -2.02 1.36
CA GLN A 346 13.01 -1.21 1.01
C GLN A 346 12.49 -1.55 -0.38
N GLY A 347 11.27 -1.10 -0.72
CA GLY A 347 10.69 -1.18 -2.06
C GLY A 347 11.31 -0.17 -3.04
N ALA A 348 10.87 -0.22 -4.30
CA ALA A 348 11.29 0.71 -5.34
C ALA A 348 10.13 1.58 -5.83
N GLY A 349 10.40 2.84 -6.18
CA GLY A 349 9.42 3.82 -6.64
C GLY A 349 9.38 5.07 -5.77
N SER A 350 8.22 5.72 -5.70
CA SER A 350 8.00 6.96 -4.93
C SER A 350 8.27 6.82 -3.43
N SER A 351 8.13 5.60 -2.88
CA SER A 351 8.40 5.31 -1.47
C SER A 351 9.89 5.12 -1.13
N SER A 352 10.81 5.20 -2.10
CA SER A 352 12.24 4.97 -1.87
C SER A 352 12.87 6.07 -1.03
N VAL A 353 13.43 5.73 0.12
CA VAL A 353 14.05 6.66 1.08
C VAL A 353 15.55 6.74 0.83
N ASN A 354 16.13 7.96 0.86
CA ASN A 354 17.56 8.14 0.99
C ASN A 354 17.94 7.93 2.47
N ALA A 355 18.26 6.67 2.82
CA ALA A 355 18.48 6.27 4.20
C ALA A 355 19.69 6.98 4.83
N THR A 356 19.56 7.42 6.09
CA THR A 356 20.66 8.08 6.83
C THR A 356 21.87 7.17 7.01
N ARG A 357 21.65 5.86 7.12
CA ARG A 357 22.65 4.78 7.06
C ARG A 357 21.93 3.48 6.74
N VAL A 358 22.63 2.48 6.25
CA VAL A 358 22.07 1.13 6.02
C VAL A 358 23.01 0.11 6.63
N ASP A 359 22.49 -0.66 7.58
CA ASP A 359 23.23 -1.77 8.18
C ASP A 359 23.18 -2.99 7.22
N ASN A 360 24.25 -3.78 7.14
CA ASN A 360 24.29 -5.04 6.42
C ASN A 360 24.60 -6.21 7.36
N LEU A 361 24.18 -7.40 6.98
CA LEU A 361 24.27 -8.57 7.85
C LEU A 361 25.70 -9.07 8.03
N LYS A 362 26.57 -8.87 7.03
CA LYS A 362 27.98 -9.24 7.11
C LYS A 362 28.68 -8.43 8.21
N ASP A 363 28.56 -7.11 8.19
CA ASP A 363 29.18 -6.24 9.21
C ASP A 363 28.56 -6.49 10.59
N ALA A 364 27.25 -6.73 10.64
CA ALA A 364 26.55 -7.07 11.89
C ALA A 364 27.07 -8.39 12.47
N ALA A 365 27.33 -9.39 11.63
CA ALA A 365 27.85 -10.68 12.06
C ALA A 365 29.33 -10.59 12.51
N GLU A 366 30.15 -9.77 11.84
CA GLU A 366 31.53 -9.51 12.25
C GLU A 366 31.64 -8.76 13.59
N ALA A 367 30.62 -7.95 13.92
CA ALA A 367 30.56 -7.21 15.18
C ALA A 367 29.93 -8.01 16.34
N ASP A 368 29.38 -9.19 16.08
CA ASP A 368 28.69 -10.04 17.05
C ASP A 368 29.61 -11.13 17.61
N ASP A 369 29.24 -11.73 18.75
CA ASP A 369 29.95 -12.85 19.39
C ASP A 369 29.79 -14.21 18.65
N ILE A 370 29.47 -14.18 17.35
CA ILE A 370 29.42 -15.39 16.52
C ILE A 370 30.75 -15.63 15.83
N THR A 371 31.13 -16.90 15.63
CA THR A 371 32.31 -17.26 14.85
C THR A 371 31.96 -17.29 13.36
N LEU A 372 32.32 -16.23 12.62
CA LEU A 372 32.08 -16.19 11.17
C LEU A 372 33.11 -17.07 10.44
N ALA A 373 32.68 -18.19 9.83
CA ALA A 373 33.53 -19.05 9.01
C ALA A 373 33.92 -18.40 7.67
N GLY A 374 33.14 -17.43 7.21
CA GLY A 374 33.38 -16.63 6.02
C GLY A 374 32.09 -16.11 5.40
N PHE A 375 32.24 -15.32 4.36
CA PHE A 375 31.18 -14.77 3.53
C PHE A 375 31.45 -15.04 2.05
N CYS A 376 30.39 -15.35 1.27
CA CYS A 376 30.42 -15.26 -0.19
C CYS A 376 29.07 -14.80 -0.75
N ALA A 377 29.09 -14.13 -1.92
CA ALA A 377 27.88 -13.59 -2.55
C ALA A 377 26.92 -14.69 -3.05
N GLY A 378 27.45 -15.81 -3.50
CA GLY A 378 26.68 -17.00 -3.87
C GLY A 378 25.86 -16.91 -5.16
N TYR A 379 25.36 -15.74 -5.50
CA TYR A 379 24.57 -15.51 -6.73
C TYR A 379 24.76 -14.09 -7.28
N GLU A 380 24.49 -13.96 -8.57
CA GLU A 380 24.37 -12.65 -9.23
C GLU A 380 22.95 -12.09 -9.01
N ARG A 381 22.84 -10.84 -8.51
CA ARG A 381 21.54 -10.16 -8.29
C ARG A 381 20.70 -10.04 -9.57
N SER A 382 21.36 -9.94 -10.71
CA SER A 382 20.72 -9.91 -12.04
C SER A 382 19.96 -11.21 -12.42
N GLY A 383 20.08 -12.26 -11.61
CA GLY A 383 19.54 -13.58 -11.95
C GLY A 383 20.42 -14.42 -12.89
N THR A 384 21.55 -13.86 -13.36
CA THR A 384 22.48 -14.57 -14.25
C THR A 384 23.10 -15.77 -13.51
N PRO A 385 23.11 -16.99 -14.10
CA PRO A 385 23.77 -18.14 -13.50
C PRO A 385 25.29 -17.92 -13.38
N ASN A 386 25.86 -18.24 -12.20
CA ASN A 386 27.30 -18.17 -11.95
C ASN A 386 27.76 -19.45 -11.20
N PRO A 387 28.17 -20.50 -11.91
CA PRO A 387 28.60 -21.76 -11.29
C PRO A 387 29.77 -21.61 -10.31
N ALA A 388 30.69 -20.67 -10.55
CA ALA A 388 31.82 -20.44 -9.66
C ALA A 388 31.37 -19.95 -8.28
N PHE A 389 30.37 -19.07 -8.24
CA PHE A 389 29.77 -18.61 -6.98
C PHE A 389 29.07 -19.75 -6.22
N VAL A 390 28.41 -20.66 -6.92
CA VAL A 390 27.75 -21.81 -6.31
C VAL A 390 28.80 -22.79 -5.71
N GLU A 391 29.91 -23.06 -6.42
CA GLU A 391 31.01 -23.91 -5.92
C GLU A 391 31.69 -23.30 -4.68
N GLU A 392 31.97 -21.99 -4.70
CA GLU A 392 32.53 -21.25 -3.56
C GLU A 392 31.62 -21.35 -2.34
N ALA A 393 30.31 -21.11 -2.55
CA ALA A 393 29.30 -21.20 -1.48
C ALA A 393 29.20 -22.60 -0.88
N ALA A 394 29.16 -23.65 -1.71
CA ALA A 394 29.15 -25.03 -1.24
C ALA A 394 30.44 -25.39 -0.50
N ALA A 395 31.59 -24.90 -0.94
CA ALA A 395 32.87 -25.14 -0.25
C ALA A 395 32.94 -24.42 1.11
N LEU A 396 32.39 -23.23 1.22
CA LEU A 396 32.25 -22.50 2.48
C LEU A 396 31.27 -23.18 3.43
N ALA A 397 30.12 -23.63 2.91
CA ALA A 397 29.08 -24.30 3.68
C ALA A 397 29.59 -25.58 4.38
N ARG A 398 30.47 -26.34 3.74
CA ARG A 398 31.09 -27.56 4.33
C ARG A 398 32.00 -27.29 5.53
N LYS A 399 32.47 -26.04 5.71
CA LYS A 399 33.42 -25.65 6.76
C LYS A 399 32.76 -25.12 8.02
N ALA A 400 31.45 -24.84 7.96
CA ALA A 400 30.72 -24.21 9.03
C ALA A 400 29.78 -25.18 9.74
N ASP A 401 29.49 -24.92 11.01
CA ASP A 401 28.47 -25.66 11.76
C ASP A 401 27.06 -25.33 11.29
N VAL A 402 26.82 -24.06 10.91
CA VAL A 402 25.54 -23.54 10.44
C VAL A 402 25.76 -22.66 9.22
N VAL A 403 24.84 -22.72 8.27
CA VAL A 403 24.82 -21.81 7.12
C VAL A 403 23.62 -20.86 7.25
N VAL A 404 23.87 -19.57 7.08
CA VAL A 404 22.82 -18.55 6.93
C VAL A 404 22.82 -18.07 5.48
N LEU A 405 21.80 -18.46 4.72
CA LEU A 405 21.60 -18.10 3.32
C LEU A 405 20.59 -16.93 3.20
N CYS A 406 21.06 -15.77 2.73
CA CYS A 406 20.24 -14.60 2.45
C CYS A 406 19.76 -14.61 1.00
N MET A 407 18.46 -14.69 0.77
CA MET A 407 17.86 -14.76 -0.56
C MET A 407 16.52 -14.04 -0.61
N GLY A 408 15.95 -13.84 -1.82
CA GLY A 408 14.65 -13.22 -1.99
C GLY A 408 14.50 -12.48 -3.31
N LEU A 409 13.69 -11.41 -3.30
CA LEU A 409 13.38 -10.60 -4.49
C LEU A 409 14.23 -9.32 -4.51
N ASP A 410 14.65 -8.93 -5.70
CA ASP A 410 15.37 -7.69 -5.94
C ASP A 410 14.43 -6.50 -6.23
N GLU A 411 14.99 -5.32 -6.46
CA GLU A 411 14.28 -4.09 -6.75
C GLU A 411 13.52 -4.12 -8.10
N SER A 412 13.95 -4.97 -9.03
CA SER A 412 13.30 -5.13 -10.35
C SER A 412 12.07 -6.02 -10.27
N SER A 413 11.99 -6.86 -9.24
CA SER A 413 10.89 -7.79 -9.03
C SER A 413 9.72 -7.17 -8.29
N GLU A 414 9.96 -6.18 -7.43
CA GLU A 414 8.94 -5.49 -6.61
C GLU A 414 9.12 -4.00 -6.68
N SER A 415 8.28 -3.33 -7.48
CA SER A 415 8.40 -1.90 -7.73
C SER A 415 7.05 -1.27 -8.03
N GLU A 416 6.91 -0.01 -7.66
CA GLU A 416 5.87 0.85 -8.19
C GLU A 416 5.98 0.91 -9.73
N GLY A 417 4.83 0.88 -10.41
CA GLY A 417 4.71 0.93 -11.86
C GLY A 417 4.85 -0.43 -12.58
N LEU A 418 5.14 -1.52 -11.85
CA LEU A 418 5.35 -2.85 -12.40
C LEU A 418 4.67 -3.93 -11.57
N ASP A 419 3.76 -4.69 -12.17
CA ASP A 419 3.26 -5.92 -11.57
C ASP A 419 4.21 -7.10 -11.86
N ARG A 420 4.33 -8.01 -10.92
CA ARG A 420 5.09 -9.24 -11.06
C ARG A 420 4.42 -10.19 -12.06
N SER A 421 5.22 -11.02 -12.73
CA SER A 421 4.74 -12.05 -13.66
C SER A 421 4.53 -13.42 -12.99
N HIS A 422 5.12 -13.64 -11.81
CA HIS A 422 5.07 -14.89 -11.04
C HIS A 422 5.46 -14.62 -9.57
N ILE A 423 5.19 -15.57 -8.68
CA ILE A 423 5.60 -15.49 -7.27
C ILE A 423 6.91 -16.22 -6.98
N CYS A 424 7.64 -16.69 -8.00
CA CYS A 424 8.88 -17.44 -7.83
C CYS A 424 10.03 -16.53 -7.38
N ILE A 425 10.96 -17.07 -6.59
CA ILE A 425 12.28 -16.46 -6.41
C ILE A 425 13.18 -16.76 -7.63
N PRO A 426 14.25 -15.97 -7.84
CA PRO A 426 15.16 -16.19 -8.97
C PRO A 426 15.75 -17.60 -9.03
N GLU A 427 15.84 -18.16 -10.22
CA GLU A 427 16.28 -19.55 -10.44
C GLU A 427 17.73 -19.80 -9.98
N ASN A 428 18.63 -18.83 -10.18
CA ASN A 428 20.02 -18.93 -9.69
C ASN A 428 20.11 -19.03 -8.16
N GLN A 429 19.19 -18.41 -7.42
CA GLN A 429 19.10 -18.52 -5.97
C GLN A 429 18.58 -19.92 -5.55
N LYS A 430 17.64 -20.51 -6.30
CA LYS A 430 17.17 -21.88 -6.05
C LYS A 430 18.28 -22.90 -6.29
N GLN A 431 19.06 -22.74 -7.35
CA GLN A 431 20.23 -23.59 -7.64
C GLN A 431 21.29 -23.49 -6.53
N LEU A 432 21.57 -22.29 -6.04
CA LEU A 432 22.45 -22.07 -4.91
C LEU A 432 21.95 -22.79 -3.64
N LEU A 433 20.66 -22.61 -3.32
CA LEU A 433 20.03 -23.24 -2.15
C LEU A 433 20.20 -24.78 -2.20
N GLU A 434 19.95 -25.39 -3.36
CA GLU A 434 20.12 -26.84 -3.52
C GLU A 434 21.57 -27.28 -3.29
N ALA A 435 22.55 -26.56 -3.84
CA ALA A 435 23.97 -26.88 -3.66
C ALA A 435 24.43 -26.70 -2.20
N VAL A 436 23.97 -25.66 -1.54
CA VAL A 436 24.28 -25.38 -0.14
C VAL A 436 23.62 -26.39 0.79
N ALA A 437 22.38 -26.78 0.55
CA ALA A 437 21.64 -27.79 1.32
C ALA A 437 22.29 -29.18 1.22
N GLN A 438 22.86 -29.51 0.05
CA GLN A 438 23.64 -30.75 -0.11
C GLN A 438 24.99 -30.71 0.62
N ALA A 439 25.55 -29.51 0.80
CA ALA A 439 26.85 -29.33 1.45
C ALA A 439 26.74 -29.30 2.99
N ASN A 440 25.65 -28.77 3.53
CA ASN A 440 25.39 -28.64 4.96
C ASN A 440 23.88 -28.67 5.26
N GLU A 441 23.45 -29.62 6.07
CA GLU A 441 22.04 -29.79 6.46
C GLU A 441 21.52 -28.72 7.45
N ASN A 442 22.41 -28.06 8.21
CA ASN A 442 22.08 -27.02 9.16
C ASN A 442 21.94 -25.68 8.43
N LEU A 443 21.00 -25.61 7.52
CA LEU A 443 20.74 -24.46 6.68
C LEU A 443 19.61 -23.61 7.26
N VAL A 444 19.91 -22.34 7.51
CA VAL A 444 18.96 -21.27 7.85
C VAL A 444 18.79 -20.38 6.62
N VAL A 445 17.58 -20.14 6.19
CA VAL A 445 17.27 -19.17 5.13
C VAL A 445 16.72 -17.89 5.74
N VAL A 446 17.31 -16.75 5.39
CA VAL A 446 16.77 -15.41 5.64
C VAL A 446 16.17 -14.91 4.33
N LEU A 447 14.84 -14.83 4.29
CA LEU A 447 14.08 -14.45 3.11
C LEU A 447 13.77 -12.94 3.16
N SER A 448 14.19 -12.20 2.13
CA SER A 448 13.87 -10.77 1.93
C SER A 448 12.99 -10.59 0.69
N ALA A 449 11.70 -10.33 0.92
CA ALA A 449 10.70 -10.03 -0.11
C ALA A 449 9.59 -9.19 0.52
N GLY A 450 9.06 -8.21 -0.20
CA GLY A 450 8.00 -7.33 0.29
C GLY A 450 6.59 -7.88 0.09
N SER A 451 6.47 -9.01 -0.61
CA SER A 451 5.21 -9.69 -0.92
C SER A 451 5.41 -11.20 -0.94
N VAL A 452 4.32 -11.92 -1.18
CA VAL A 452 4.30 -13.39 -1.24
C VAL A 452 5.28 -13.95 -2.26
N VAL A 453 6.04 -14.98 -1.86
CA VAL A 453 6.86 -15.80 -2.74
C VAL A 453 6.53 -17.28 -2.58
N GLU A 454 6.77 -18.06 -3.64
CA GLU A 454 6.68 -19.53 -3.54
C GLU A 454 7.68 -20.07 -2.52
N THR A 455 7.27 -21.06 -1.76
CA THR A 455 8.05 -21.63 -0.66
C THR A 455 8.22 -23.14 -0.78
N GLY A 456 8.15 -23.71 -2.00
CA GLY A 456 8.36 -25.14 -2.24
C GLY A 456 9.73 -25.63 -1.79
N TRP A 457 10.73 -24.77 -1.80
CA TRP A 457 12.12 -25.01 -1.38
C TRP A 457 12.32 -25.13 0.14
N VAL A 458 11.37 -24.76 0.99
CA VAL A 458 11.54 -24.76 2.46
C VAL A 458 11.80 -26.15 3.06
N SER A 459 11.49 -27.22 2.33
CA SER A 459 11.85 -28.59 2.73
C SER A 459 13.35 -28.87 2.73
N ARG A 460 14.15 -28.00 2.08
CA ARG A 460 15.60 -28.13 1.92
C ARG A 460 16.40 -27.47 3.05
N CYS A 461 15.76 -26.76 3.98
CA CYS A 461 16.41 -26.08 5.08
C CYS A 461 15.73 -26.39 6.41
N LYS A 462 16.49 -26.30 7.52
CA LYS A 462 15.97 -26.53 8.87
C LYS A 462 15.27 -25.32 9.48
N ALA A 463 15.70 -24.12 9.12
CA ALA A 463 15.06 -22.90 9.62
C ALA A 463 14.84 -21.87 8.53
N VAL A 464 13.75 -21.09 8.67
CA VAL A 464 13.37 -20.01 7.76
C VAL A 464 12.90 -18.81 8.56
N LEU A 465 13.60 -17.69 8.38
CA LEU A 465 13.19 -16.36 8.83
C LEU A 465 12.69 -15.55 7.63
N HIS A 466 11.45 -15.10 7.65
CA HIS A 466 10.96 -14.12 6.69
C HIS A 466 11.14 -12.71 7.26
N ALA A 467 12.17 -12.03 6.77
CA ALA A 467 12.56 -10.70 7.24
C ALA A 467 11.85 -9.56 6.47
N TYR A 468 11.11 -9.89 5.42
CA TYR A 468 10.46 -8.91 4.54
C TYR A 468 11.46 -7.82 4.10
N LEU A 469 11.05 -6.52 4.16
CA LEU A 469 11.90 -5.37 3.85
C LEU A 469 12.08 -4.54 5.13
N GLY A 470 13.11 -4.89 5.89
CA GLY A 470 13.32 -4.49 7.29
C GLY A 470 13.79 -3.04 7.51
N GLY A 471 13.85 -2.19 6.46
CA GLY A 471 14.36 -0.83 6.59
C GLY A 471 15.87 -0.77 6.84
N GLN A 472 16.35 0.45 7.12
CA GLN A 472 17.78 0.73 7.22
C GLN A 472 18.53 -0.05 8.32
N ALA A 473 17.82 -0.53 9.34
CA ALA A 473 18.35 -1.26 10.49
C ALA A 473 17.98 -2.75 10.50
N GLY A 474 17.44 -3.26 9.37
CA GLY A 474 16.95 -4.63 9.24
C GLY A 474 18.00 -5.69 9.50
N ALA A 475 19.25 -5.47 9.10
CA ALA A 475 20.34 -6.40 9.32
C ALA A 475 20.64 -6.62 10.80
N GLY A 476 20.70 -5.54 11.60
CA GLY A 476 20.85 -5.65 13.05
C GLY A 476 19.69 -6.39 13.70
N ALA A 477 18.46 -6.16 13.23
CA ALA A 477 17.27 -6.85 13.69
C ALA A 477 17.30 -8.36 13.39
N ILE A 478 17.75 -8.75 12.19
CA ILE A 478 17.93 -10.15 11.79
C ILE A 478 18.96 -10.84 12.72
N MET A 479 20.07 -10.14 13.02
CA MET A 479 21.08 -10.69 13.96
C MET A 479 20.51 -10.85 15.38
N ASP A 480 19.70 -9.91 15.87
CA ASP A 480 19.05 -10.03 17.18
C ASP A 480 18.15 -11.27 17.26
N VAL A 481 17.44 -11.58 16.17
CA VAL A 481 16.60 -12.77 16.10
C VAL A 481 17.45 -14.04 15.94
N LEU A 482 18.44 -14.06 15.03
CA LEU A 482 19.31 -15.22 14.81
C LEU A 482 20.03 -15.65 16.09
N THR A 483 20.49 -14.69 16.91
CA THR A 483 21.24 -14.96 18.16
C THR A 483 20.33 -15.14 19.38
N GLY A 484 19.03 -14.90 19.22
CA GLY A 484 18.04 -15.02 20.31
C GLY A 484 18.07 -13.88 21.33
N ARG A 485 18.73 -12.75 21.03
CA ARG A 485 18.58 -11.50 21.81
C ARG A 485 17.14 -11.01 21.77
N VAL A 486 16.49 -11.18 20.63
CA VAL A 486 15.06 -10.98 20.47
C VAL A 486 14.41 -12.31 20.12
N ASN A 487 13.40 -12.68 20.90
CA ASN A 487 12.55 -13.83 20.58
C ASN A 487 11.57 -13.42 19.46
N PRO A 488 11.54 -14.10 18.31
CA PRO A 488 10.63 -13.75 17.23
C PRO A 488 9.18 -13.81 17.69
N SER A 489 8.43 -12.77 17.38
CA SER A 489 7.00 -12.64 17.70
C SER A 489 6.15 -12.31 16.51
N GLY A 490 6.75 -12.04 15.36
CA GLY A 490 6.05 -11.71 14.12
C GLY A 490 5.11 -12.81 13.67
N LYS A 491 3.93 -12.43 13.18
CA LYS A 491 2.91 -13.30 12.59
C LYS A 491 2.56 -12.80 11.20
N LEU A 492 2.46 -13.71 10.22
CA LEU A 492 2.15 -13.34 8.84
C LEU A 492 0.87 -12.50 8.74
N ALA A 493 0.96 -11.35 8.10
CA ALA A 493 -0.17 -10.49 7.77
C ALA A 493 -0.81 -10.83 6.41
N GLU A 494 -0.32 -11.87 5.77
CA GLU A 494 -0.81 -12.42 4.50
C GLU A 494 -0.57 -13.92 4.42
N THR A 495 -1.40 -14.63 3.66
CA THR A 495 -1.27 -16.07 3.45
C THR A 495 -0.20 -16.38 2.39
N LEU A 496 0.66 -17.36 2.63
CA LEU A 496 1.58 -17.88 1.64
C LEU A 496 0.98 -19.14 0.97
N PRO A 497 0.47 -19.07 -0.27
CA PRO A 497 -0.09 -20.20 -1.00
C PRO A 497 0.99 -21.19 -1.43
N LEU A 498 0.58 -22.34 -1.95
CA LEU A 498 1.51 -23.30 -2.55
C LEU A 498 1.97 -22.83 -3.93
N THR A 499 1.02 -22.35 -4.75
CA THR A 499 1.27 -21.82 -6.10
C THR A 499 0.45 -20.54 -6.34
N TYR A 500 0.80 -19.78 -7.38
CA TYR A 500 0.02 -18.60 -7.78
C TYR A 500 -1.39 -18.99 -8.24
N GLU A 501 -1.52 -20.12 -8.92
CA GLU A 501 -2.79 -20.64 -9.41
C GLU A 501 -3.78 -20.96 -8.30
N ASP A 502 -3.30 -21.16 -7.06
CA ASP A 502 -4.16 -21.35 -5.89
C ASP A 502 -4.76 -20.03 -5.39
N THR A 503 -4.24 -18.88 -5.81
CA THR A 503 -4.77 -17.59 -5.37
C THR A 503 -6.14 -17.28 -5.96
N PRO A 504 -7.03 -16.60 -5.22
CA PRO A 504 -8.39 -16.33 -5.68
C PRO A 504 -8.46 -15.46 -6.93
N ALA A 505 -7.59 -14.47 -7.04
CA ALA A 505 -7.56 -13.52 -8.15
C ALA A 505 -6.78 -13.99 -9.39
N ALA A 506 -6.16 -15.19 -9.37
CA ALA A 506 -5.21 -15.63 -10.41
C ALA A 506 -5.75 -15.55 -11.85
N ARG A 507 -7.05 -15.73 -12.06
CA ARG A 507 -7.67 -15.68 -13.39
C ARG A 507 -8.21 -14.30 -13.78
N TYR A 508 -8.35 -13.39 -12.83
CA TYR A 508 -8.98 -12.09 -13.02
C TYR A 508 -7.98 -10.94 -12.99
N PHE A 509 -6.82 -11.15 -12.37
CA PHE A 509 -5.72 -10.20 -12.31
C PHE A 509 -4.81 -10.33 -13.55
N PRO A 510 -4.34 -9.23 -14.15
CA PRO A 510 -4.67 -7.81 -13.92
C PRO A 510 -5.81 -7.26 -14.81
N GLY A 511 -6.67 -8.12 -15.33
CA GLY A 511 -7.70 -7.79 -16.31
C GLY A 511 -7.20 -7.86 -17.75
N LYS A 512 -8.12 -7.77 -18.73
CA LYS A 512 -7.79 -7.94 -20.15
C LYS A 512 -7.52 -6.62 -20.86
N GLN A 513 -8.40 -5.66 -20.66
CA GLN A 513 -8.30 -4.31 -21.24
C GLN A 513 -8.29 -3.25 -20.12
N GLN A 514 -9.35 -2.44 -20.01
CA GLN A 514 -9.47 -1.44 -18.98
C GLN A 514 -10.20 -1.96 -17.73
N ASN A 515 -11.16 -2.87 -17.89
CA ASN A 515 -11.90 -3.42 -16.76
C ASN A 515 -11.09 -4.50 -16.04
N VAL A 516 -11.06 -4.37 -14.73
CA VAL A 516 -10.51 -5.36 -13.82
C VAL A 516 -11.66 -5.85 -12.95
N GLU A 517 -12.12 -7.05 -13.22
CA GLU A 517 -13.30 -7.63 -12.58
C GLU A 517 -12.88 -8.32 -11.27
N TYR A 518 -13.45 -7.89 -10.16
CA TYR A 518 -13.21 -8.46 -8.83
C TYR A 518 -14.21 -9.60 -8.57
N ARG A 519 -14.16 -10.60 -9.44
CA ARG A 519 -15.13 -11.72 -9.45
C ARG A 519 -15.04 -12.60 -8.22
N GLU A 520 -13.91 -12.59 -7.53
CA GLU A 520 -13.72 -13.33 -6.30
C GLU A 520 -14.55 -12.78 -5.13
N GLY A 521 -15.10 -11.56 -5.24
CA GLY A 521 -15.93 -10.93 -4.22
C GLY A 521 -15.22 -10.83 -2.87
N LEU A 522 -15.86 -11.32 -1.80
CA LEU A 522 -15.30 -11.30 -0.45
C LEU A 522 -14.13 -12.27 -0.22
N TYR A 523 -13.86 -13.17 -1.17
CA TYR A 523 -12.94 -14.28 -1.00
C TYR A 523 -11.54 -13.94 -1.48
N ILE A 524 -10.80 -13.17 -0.68
CA ILE A 524 -9.37 -12.91 -0.86
C ILE A 524 -8.57 -13.42 0.34
N GLY A 525 -7.29 -13.73 0.15
CA GLY A 525 -6.42 -14.20 1.21
C GLY A 525 -7.00 -15.37 1.99
N TYR A 526 -6.81 -15.36 3.31
CA TYR A 526 -7.31 -16.44 4.18
C TYR A 526 -8.84 -16.63 4.09
N ARG A 527 -9.61 -15.59 3.77
CA ARG A 527 -11.06 -15.70 3.61
C ARG A 527 -11.43 -16.71 2.53
N TYR A 528 -10.64 -16.74 1.45
CA TYR A 528 -10.77 -17.75 0.41
C TYR A 528 -10.25 -19.11 0.85
N TYR A 529 -9.00 -19.18 1.28
CA TYR A 529 -8.32 -20.45 1.54
C TYR A 529 -9.03 -21.27 2.62
N GLU A 530 -9.51 -20.62 3.68
CA GLU A 530 -10.25 -21.30 4.74
C GLU A 530 -11.64 -21.75 4.27
N THR A 531 -12.40 -20.88 3.59
CA THR A 531 -13.78 -21.20 3.16
C THR A 531 -13.82 -22.25 2.05
N ALA A 532 -12.90 -22.20 1.10
CA ALA A 532 -12.78 -23.15 0.00
C ALA A 532 -11.91 -24.38 0.35
N HIS A 533 -11.35 -24.43 1.56
CA HIS A 533 -10.45 -25.50 2.04
C HIS A 533 -9.26 -25.75 1.10
N VAL A 534 -8.69 -24.66 0.56
CA VAL A 534 -7.51 -24.72 -0.30
C VAL A 534 -6.26 -24.78 0.59
N PRO A 535 -5.40 -25.81 0.42
CA PRO A 535 -4.20 -25.92 1.23
C PRO A 535 -3.20 -24.80 0.94
N VAL A 536 -2.56 -24.30 2.00
CA VAL A 536 -1.55 -23.25 1.93
C VAL A 536 -0.25 -23.70 2.56
N ARG A 537 0.86 -23.04 2.25
CA ARG A 537 2.14 -23.34 2.89
C ARG A 537 2.19 -22.80 4.32
N TYR A 538 1.82 -21.54 4.47
CA TYR A 538 1.72 -20.90 5.78
C TYR A 538 0.45 -20.03 5.81
N PRO A 539 -0.44 -20.27 6.78
CA PRO A 539 -1.71 -19.55 6.86
C PRO A 539 -1.51 -18.13 7.42
N PHE A 540 -2.50 -17.29 7.19
CA PHE A 540 -2.60 -15.98 7.81
C PHE A 540 -2.46 -16.05 9.33
N GLY A 541 -1.69 -15.16 9.90
CA GLY A 541 -1.42 -15.10 11.34
C GLY A 541 -0.38 -16.12 11.84
N TYR A 542 0.22 -16.93 10.97
CA TYR A 542 1.23 -17.92 11.35
C TYR A 542 2.57 -17.27 11.67
N GLY A 543 3.26 -17.81 12.66
CA GLY A 543 4.63 -17.50 13.04
C GLY A 543 5.01 -18.23 14.31
N LEU A 544 6.24 -18.75 14.35
CA LEU A 544 6.82 -19.47 15.47
C LEU A 544 7.52 -18.52 16.46
N SER A 545 7.82 -19.03 17.64
CA SER A 545 8.58 -18.36 18.69
C SER A 545 9.62 -19.32 19.26
N TYR A 546 10.64 -18.79 19.92
CA TYR A 546 11.59 -19.60 20.72
C TYR A 546 11.02 -20.01 22.09
N THR A 547 9.75 -19.71 22.36
CA THR A 547 9.00 -20.13 23.55
C THR A 547 7.64 -20.67 23.13
N THR A 548 6.87 -21.16 24.10
CA THR A 548 5.53 -21.73 23.86
C THR A 548 4.49 -21.05 24.73
N PHE A 549 3.24 -21.01 24.24
CA PHE A 549 2.13 -20.35 24.92
C PHE A 549 0.92 -21.28 25.05
N ALA A 550 0.26 -21.22 26.20
CA ALA A 550 -1.02 -21.89 26.46
C ALA A 550 -2.13 -20.83 26.63
N TYR A 551 -3.33 -21.18 26.21
CA TYR A 551 -4.53 -20.34 26.28
C TYR A 551 -5.56 -21.04 27.17
N SER A 552 -6.20 -20.31 28.11
CA SER A 552 -7.19 -20.85 29.05
C SER A 552 -8.25 -19.82 29.43
N ASP A 553 -9.22 -20.22 30.26
CA ASP A 553 -10.17 -19.40 30.99
C ASP A 553 -11.01 -18.45 30.11
N LEU A 554 -11.46 -18.94 28.93
CA LEU A 554 -12.25 -18.14 28.01
C LEU A 554 -13.60 -17.73 28.60
N LYS A 555 -13.87 -16.43 28.56
CA LYS A 555 -15.19 -15.84 28.81
C LYS A 555 -15.50 -14.93 27.62
N ALA A 556 -16.70 -15.02 27.09
CA ALA A 556 -17.10 -14.28 25.90
C ALA A 556 -18.57 -13.85 25.99
N ASP A 557 -18.83 -12.68 25.50
CA ASP A 557 -20.16 -12.14 25.20
C ASP A 557 -20.12 -11.39 23.84
N ALA A 558 -21.19 -10.71 23.47
CA ALA A 558 -21.25 -9.99 22.20
C ALA A 558 -20.39 -8.71 22.18
N ASP A 559 -19.87 -8.25 23.31
CA ASP A 559 -19.12 -7.00 23.44
C ASP A 559 -17.62 -7.25 23.55
N LYS A 560 -17.21 -8.42 24.07
CA LYS A 560 -15.78 -8.71 24.32
C LYS A 560 -15.50 -10.19 24.52
N VAL A 561 -14.23 -10.54 24.35
CA VAL A 561 -13.67 -11.84 24.72
C VAL A 561 -12.57 -11.62 25.74
N THR A 562 -12.57 -12.41 26.83
CA THR A 562 -11.52 -12.37 27.84
C THR A 562 -11.00 -13.79 28.09
N PHE A 563 -9.68 -13.96 28.13
CA PHE A 563 -9.00 -15.24 28.29
C PHE A 563 -7.62 -15.03 28.92
N THR A 564 -6.97 -16.13 29.33
CA THR A 564 -5.62 -16.10 29.89
C THR A 564 -4.61 -16.67 28.92
N ILE A 565 -3.47 -16.00 28.74
CA ILE A 565 -2.29 -16.53 28.04
C ILE A 565 -1.18 -16.77 29.05
N THR A 566 -0.57 -17.95 28.99
CA THR A 566 0.57 -18.35 29.84
C THR A 566 1.77 -18.67 28.94
N ASN A 567 2.93 -18.09 29.22
CA ASN A 567 4.20 -18.50 28.60
C ASN A 567 4.66 -19.78 29.30
N THR A 568 4.57 -20.92 28.61
CA THR A 568 4.90 -22.26 29.13
C THR A 568 6.34 -22.68 28.87
N GLY A 569 7.10 -21.88 28.11
CA GLY A 569 8.49 -22.14 27.82
C GLY A 569 9.46 -21.47 28.80
N SER A 570 10.75 -21.55 28.46
CA SER A 570 11.87 -21.09 29.32
C SER A 570 12.39 -19.69 28.94
N ARG A 571 11.87 -19.05 27.92
CA ARG A 571 12.30 -17.72 27.44
C ARG A 571 11.14 -16.73 27.48
N ALA A 572 11.45 -15.47 27.77
CA ALA A 572 10.48 -14.41 27.59
C ALA A 572 10.13 -14.24 26.10
N GLY A 573 8.90 -13.87 25.80
CA GLY A 573 8.44 -13.66 24.43
C GLY A 573 7.08 -12.99 24.36
N ALA A 574 6.73 -12.51 23.17
CA ALA A 574 5.40 -11.98 22.92
C ALA A 574 4.56 -12.98 22.10
N GLU A 575 3.29 -13.09 22.47
CA GLU A 575 2.27 -13.82 21.71
C GLU A 575 1.25 -12.84 21.12
N ILE A 576 0.74 -13.16 19.95
CA ILE A 576 -0.31 -12.41 19.27
C ILE A 576 -1.56 -13.28 19.21
N ALA A 577 -2.50 -12.99 20.10
CA ALA A 577 -3.81 -13.62 20.10
C ALA A 577 -4.71 -12.97 19.05
N GLN A 578 -5.32 -13.80 18.23
CA GLN A 578 -6.15 -13.41 17.09
C GLN A 578 -7.58 -13.86 17.33
N LEU A 579 -8.55 -12.94 17.23
CA LEU A 579 -9.97 -13.21 17.42
C LEU A 579 -10.67 -13.22 16.09
N TYR A 580 -11.20 -14.38 15.74
CA TYR A 580 -12.01 -14.57 14.53
C TYR A 580 -13.48 -14.77 14.90
N VAL A 581 -14.36 -14.26 14.04
CA VAL A 581 -15.82 -14.45 14.14
C VAL A 581 -16.28 -15.32 12.99
N ALA A 582 -17.07 -16.36 13.30
CA ALA A 582 -17.64 -17.29 12.34
C ALA A 582 -19.15 -17.48 12.57
N LYS A 583 -19.89 -17.81 11.51
CA LYS A 583 -21.33 -18.15 11.57
C LYS A 583 -21.62 -19.31 10.63
N ALA A 584 -21.75 -20.50 11.20
CA ALA A 584 -21.89 -21.75 10.42
C ALA A 584 -23.21 -21.84 9.64
N ASP A 585 -24.31 -21.33 10.19
CA ASP A 585 -25.66 -21.37 9.63
C ASP A 585 -26.05 -20.05 8.93
N ALA A 586 -25.08 -19.36 8.33
CA ALA A 586 -25.31 -18.08 7.68
C ALA A 586 -26.25 -18.20 6.46
N ALA A 587 -27.36 -17.48 6.47
CA ALA A 587 -28.26 -17.35 5.31
C ALA A 587 -27.63 -16.47 4.23
N VAL A 588 -26.91 -15.42 4.63
CA VAL A 588 -26.14 -14.55 3.75
C VAL A 588 -24.74 -15.14 3.62
N PHE A 589 -24.28 -15.45 2.40
CA PHE A 589 -22.94 -16.01 2.19
C PHE A 589 -21.86 -15.07 2.76
N ARG A 590 -20.86 -15.64 3.37
CA ARG A 590 -19.71 -14.95 3.98
C ARG A 590 -18.51 -15.88 4.08
N PRO A 591 -17.29 -15.38 4.30
CA PRO A 591 -16.15 -16.21 4.65
C PRO A 591 -16.43 -17.07 5.88
N GLU A 592 -15.82 -18.26 5.96
CA GLU A 592 -15.98 -19.18 7.09
C GLU A 592 -15.70 -18.48 8.42
N LYS A 593 -14.65 -17.67 8.45
CA LYS A 593 -14.27 -16.83 9.59
C LYS A 593 -13.57 -15.56 9.16
N GLU A 594 -13.66 -14.54 9.96
CA GLU A 594 -13.04 -13.23 9.70
C GLU A 594 -12.39 -12.67 10.95
N LEU A 595 -11.19 -12.07 10.81
CA LEU A 595 -10.52 -11.37 11.90
C LEU A 595 -11.34 -10.16 12.35
N LYS A 596 -11.64 -10.11 13.65
CA LYS A 596 -12.42 -9.02 14.27
C LYS A 596 -11.77 -8.45 15.53
N GLY A 597 -10.59 -8.94 15.88
CA GLY A 597 -9.79 -8.41 16.98
C GLY A 597 -8.45 -9.12 17.13
N PHE A 598 -7.50 -8.48 17.77
CA PHE A 598 -6.22 -9.07 18.11
C PHE A 598 -5.58 -8.34 19.31
N ALA A 599 -4.64 -9.03 19.96
CA ALA A 599 -3.85 -8.42 21.03
C ALA A 599 -2.44 -9.04 21.07
N LYS A 600 -1.41 -8.19 21.12
CA LYS A 600 -0.02 -8.59 21.35
C LYS A 600 0.30 -8.50 22.85
N VAL A 601 0.83 -9.56 23.43
CA VAL A 601 1.10 -9.66 24.86
C VAL A 601 2.51 -10.18 25.10
N PHE A 602 3.35 -9.39 25.76
CA PHE A 602 4.67 -9.84 26.20
C PHE A 602 4.59 -10.52 27.57
N LEU A 603 5.25 -11.68 27.71
CA LEU A 603 5.24 -12.53 28.91
C LEU A 603 6.66 -13.03 29.22
N GLN A 604 7.05 -12.93 30.51
CA GLN A 604 8.22 -13.62 31.02
C GLN A 604 8.01 -15.15 31.01
N ALA A 605 9.07 -15.92 31.13
CA ALA A 605 8.96 -17.36 31.28
C ALA A 605 8.10 -17.72 32.52
N GLY A 606 7.07 -18.53 32.32
CA GLY A 606 6.12 -18.90 33.37
C GLY A 606 5.07 -17.84 33.73
N GLU A 607 5.13 -16.64 33.14
CA GLU A 607 4.15 -15.57 33.40
C GLU A 607 2.83 -15.87 32.69
N CYS A 608 1.73 -15.49 33.32
CA CYS A 608 0.39 -15.50 32.76
C CYS A 608 -0.25 -14.12 32.84
N LYS A 609 -1.03 -13.76 31.80
CA LYS A 609 -1.81 -12.51 31.75
C LYS A 609 -3.21 -12.75 31.24
N THR A 610 -4.17 -12.07 31.85
CA THR A 610 -5.53 -11.98 31.33
C THR A 610 -5.55 -10.96 30.17
N VAL A 611 -6.07 -11.37 29.04
CA VAL A 611 -6.22 -10.58 27.82
C VAL A 611 -7.68 -10.33 27.57
N THR A 612 -8.04 -9.09 27.23
CA THR A 612 -9.40 -8.75 26.81
C THR A 612 -9.35 -8.12 25.43
N ILE A 613 -10.08 -8.68 24.48
CA ILE A 613 -10.27 -8.14 23.12
C ILE A 613 -11.70 -7.65 23.01
N PRO A 614 -11.93 -6.34 22.84
CA PRO A 614 -13.27 -5.81 22.61
C PRO A 614 -13.75 -6.18 21.20
N LEU A 615 -15.06 -6.36 21.05
CA LEU A 615 -15.75 -6.49 19.77
C LEU A 615 -16.40 -5.14 19.44
N ASP A 616 -16.03 -4.57 18.33
CA ASP A 616 -16.59 -3.31 17.85
C ASP A 616 -17.80 -3.56 16.90
N ASP A 617 -18.37 -2.50 16.33
CA ASP A 617 -19.49 -2.53 15.40
C ASP A 617 -19.23 -3.40 14.16
N LYS A 618 -17.97 -3.72 13.86
CA LYS A 618 -17.56 -4.51 12.69
C LYS A 618 -17.60 -6.02 12.94
N ALA A 619 -17.81 -6.43 14.17
CA ALA A 619 -17.71 -7.83 14.58
C ALA A 619 -18.71 -8.74 13.87
N PHE A 620 -19.97 -8.32 13.74
CA PHE A 620 -21.06 -9.15 13.27
C PHE A 620 -21.78 -8.58 12.04
N ARG A 621 -21.45 -7.37 11.62
CA ARG A 621 -22.14 -6.68 10.53
C ARG A 621 -21.75 -7.21 9.16
N TYR A 622 -22.64 -7.05 8.19
CA TYR A 622 -22.43 -7.21 6.77
C TYR A 622 -23.16 -6.09 6.02
N TRP A 623 -22.69 -5.74 4.82
CA TRP A 623 -23.41 -4.76 3.99
C TRP A 623 -24.56 -5.41 3.25
N ASN A 624 -25.75 -4.91 3.43
CA ASN A 624 -26.95 -5.43 2.76
C ASN A 624 -27.33 -4.52 1.58
N VAL A 625 -27.10 -5.00 0.37
CA VAL A 625 -27.34 -4.27 -0.89
C VAL A 625 -28.84 -4.03 -1.19
N LYS A 626 -29.79 -4.58 -0.41
CA LYS A 626 -31.23 -4.30 -0.52
C LYS A 626 -31.66 -3.17 0.38
N THR A 627 -31.08 -3.06 1.57
CA THR A 627 -31.42 -2.03 2.56
C THR A 627 -30.46 -0.85 2.50
N ASP A 628 -29.36 -0.99 1.72
CA ASP A 628 -28.28 -0.01 1.53
C ASP A 628 -27.70 0.48 2.86
N ARG A 629 -27.40 -0.48 3.74
CA ARG A 629 -26.80 -0.19 5.06
C ARG A 629 -26.16 -1.42 5.69
N TRP A 630 -25.39 -1.19 6.76
CA TRP A 630 -24.86 -2.23 7.60
C TRP A 630 -25.98 -2.93 8.38
N GLU A 631 -26.04 -4.25 8.28
CA GLU A 631 -27.01 -5.10 8.95
C GLU A 631 -26.31 -6.21 9.72
N THR A 632 -27.02 -6.78 10.70
CA THR A 632 -26.55 -7.93 11.46
C THR A 632 -27.51 -9.09 11.27
N GLU A 633 -26.99 -10.24 10.88
CA GLU A 633 -27.76 -11.47 10.82
C GLU A 633 -27.89 -12.05 12.21
N GLY A 634 -29.13 -12.29 12.67
CA GLY A 634 -29.36 -12.87 13.99
C GLY A 634 -28.96 -14.35 14.07
N GLY A 635 -28.69 -14.82 15.31
CA GLY A 635 -28.41 -16.22 15.57
C GLY A 635 -27.14 -16.44 16.39
N SER A 636 -26.63 -17.66 16.33
CA SER A 636 -25.41 -18.02 17.08
C SER A 636 -24.17 -17.75 16.25
N TYR A 637 -23.19 -17.11 16.87
CA TYR A 637 -21.86 -16.85 16.32
C TYR A 637 -20.80 -17.57 17.13
N GLN A 638 -19.77 -18.07 16.45
CA GLN A 638 -18.59 -18.61 17.10
C GLN A 638 -17.52 -17.53 17.21
N LEU A 639 -17.00 -17.34 18.40
CA LEU A 639 -15.83 -16.52 18.70
C LEU A 639 -14.64 -17.46 18.86
N LEU A 640 -13.66 -17.32 17.98
CA LEU A 640 -12.52 -18.23 17.82
C LEU A 640 -11.24 -17.48 18.17
N VAL A 641 -10.61 -17.84 19.28
CA VAL A 641 -9.31 -17.26 19.68
C VAL A 641 -8.20 -18.22 19.27
N GLY A 642 -7.25 -17.73 18.49
CA GLY A 642 -6.16 -18.54 17.95
C GLY A 642 -4.81 -17.85 17.95
N ALA A 643 -3.77 -18.64 17.69
CA ALA A 643 -2.41 -18.20 17.41
C ALA A 643 -2.17 -17.98 15.90
N SER A 644 -3.10 -18.46 15.07
CA SER A 644 -3.24 -18.18 13.62
C SER A 644 -4.67 -18.49 13.19
N VAL A 645 -5.02 -18.22 11.95
CA VAL A 645 -6.35 -18.55 11.40
C VAL A 645 -6.66 -20.06 11.42
N GLN A 646 -5.62 -20.90 11.38
CA GLN A 646 -5.76 -22.38 11.46
C GLN A 646 -5.48 -22.95 12.85
N ASP A 647 -4.73 -22.26 13.69
CA ASP A 647 -4.40 -22.70 15.05
C ASP A 647 -5.36 -22.07 16.08
N ILE A 648 -6.61 -22.54 16.10
CA ILE A 648 -7.64 -22.07 17.03
C ILE A 648 -7.51 -22.79 18.37
N ARG A 649 -7.22 -22.03 19.42
CA ARG A 649 -6.96 -22.52 20.79
C ARG A 649 -8.19 -22.54 21.68
N LEU A 650 -9.07 -21.53 21.55
CA LEU A 650 -10.28 -21.41 22.37
C LEU A 650 -11.49 -21.09 21.48
N ARG A 651 -12.66 -21.58 21.90
CA ARG A 651 -13.92 -21.37 21.18
C ARG A 651 -15.03 -21.02 22.15
N ALA A 652 -15.83 -20.05 21.82
CA ALA A 652 -17.06 -19.73 22.53
C ALA A 652 -18.20 -19.49 21.52
N GLU A 653 -19.41 -19.73 21.94
CA GLU A 653 -20.62 -19.47 21.18
C GLU A 653 -21.42 -18.38 21.85
N VAL A 654 -21.81 -17.36 21.07
CA VAL A 654 -22.57 -16.22 21.60
C VAL A 654 -23.80 -15.95 20.74
N PRO A 655 -24.97 -15.70 21.36
CA PRO A 655 -26.16 -15.29 20.64
C PRO A 655 -26.04 -13.80 20.28
N VAL A 656 -26.37 -13.47 19.02
CA VAL A 656 -26.38 -12.08 18.53
C VAL A 656 -27.78 -11.77 18.00
N GLN A 657 -28.29 -10.60 18.43
CA GLN A 657 -29.58 -10.14 17.92
C GLN A 657 -29.41 -9.57 16.51
N GLY A 658 -30.17 -10.07 15.56
CA GLY A 658 -30.19 -9.55 14.20
C GLY A 658 -31.07 -8.33 14.02
N THR A 659 -30.82 -7.62 12.94
CA THR A 659 -31.64 -6.46 12.51
C THR A 659 -32.91 -6.83 11.78
N GLY A 660 -33.09 -8.13 11.42
CA GLY A 660 -34.28 -8.63 10.71
C GLY A 660 -34.28 -8.30 9.22
N ALA A 661 -33.14 -7.90 8.66
CA ALA A 661 -33.02 -7.56 7.25
C ALA A 661 -33.18 -8.79 6.34
N PRO A 662 -33.76 -8.62 5.12
CA PRO A 662 -33.94 -9.73 4.18
C PRO A 662 -32.59 -10.18 3.60
N ASP A 663 -32.47 -11.47 3.22
CA ASP A 663 -31.29 -11.93 2.44
C ASP A 663 -31.18 -11.13 1.12
N PRO A 664 -30.08 -10.40 0.91
CA PRO A 664 -29.88 -9.58 -0.28
C PRO A 664 -29.78 -10.40 -1.57
N TYR A 665 -29.47 -11.67 -1.46
CA TYR A 665 -29.24 -12.58 -2.59
C TYR A 665 -30.33 -13.67 -2.75
N ALA A 666 -31.43 -13.56 -2.03
CA ALA A 666 -32.54 -14.51 -2.18
C ALA A 666 -33.03 -14.57 -3.63
N GLY A 667 -33.02 -15.77 -4.21
CA GLY A 667 -33.45 -16.01 -5.60
C GLY A 667 -32.42 -15.62 -6.68
N LYS A 668 -31.22 -15.14 -6.29
CA LYS A 668 -30.11 -14.82 -7.23
C LYS A 668 -29.22 -16.03 -7.48
N ALA A 669 -28.55 -16.05 -8.65
CA ALA A 669 -27.62 -17.12 -9.08
C ALA A 669 -26.23 -16.99 -8.45
N VAL A 670 -26.14 -16.94 -7.10
CA VAL A 670 -24.89 -16.71 -6.37
C VAL A 670 -24.32 -17.97 -5.69
N GLN A 671 -24.63 -19.16 -6.22
CA GLN A 671 -24.24 -20.42 -5.57
C GLN A 671 -22.71 -20.57 -5.45
N CYS A 672 -21.94 -20.13 -6.46
CA CYS A 672 -20.46 -20.17 -6.39
C CYS A 672 -19.89 -19.35 -5.21
N TYR A 673 -20.53 -18.26 -4.84
CA TYR A 673 -20.14 -17.46 -3.66
C TYR A 673 -20.55 -18.13 -2.34
N ARG A 674 -21.62 -18.94 -2.31
CA ARG A 674 -21.99 -19.70 -1.10
C ARG A 674 -21.03 -20.84 -0.78
N THR A 675 -20.37 -21.37 -1.80
CA THR A 675 -19.40 -22.47 -1.69
C THR A 675 -17.96 -22.02 -1.86
N ALA A 676 -17.71 -20.71 -2.05
CA ALA A 676 -16.41 -20.16 -2.40
C ALA A 676 -15.74 -20.80 -3.64
N ASP A 677 -16.56 -21.35 -4.57
CA ASP A 677 -16.07 -21.83 -5.88
C ASP A 677 -15.94 -20.65 -6.85
N ILE A 678 -14.89 -19.84 -6.60
CA ILE A 678 -14.70 -18.53 -7.25
C ILE A 678 -13.61 -18.51 -8.33
N LYS A 679 -12.97 -19.63 -8.61
CA LYS A 679 -11.94 -19.66 -9.68
C LYS A 679 -12.51 -19.51 -11.09
N ASN A 680 -13.79 -19.82 -11.30
CA ASN A 680 -14.49 -19.71 -12.58
C ASN A 680 -15.89 -19.17 -12.38
N VAL A 681 -16.00 -17.94 -11.87
CA VAL A 681 -17.30 -17.31 -11.65
C VAL A 681 -17.99 -17.05 -12.98
N PRO A 682 -19.19 -17.60 -13.22
CA PRO A 682 -19.98 -17.33 -14.43
C PRO A 682 -20.41 -15.86 -14.48
N ASP A 683 -20.54 -15.30 -15.69
CA ASP A 683 -21.00 -13.91 -15.88
C ASP A 683 -22.33 -13.65 -15.16
N ALA A 684 -23.31 -14.55 -15.29
CA ALA A 684 -24.59 -14.43 -14.61
C ALA A 684 -24.48 -14.34 -13.06
N ALA A 685 -23.49 -15.02 -12.47
CA ALA A 685 -23.27 -14.95 -11.02
C ALA A 685 -22.61 -13.63 -10.63
N PHE A 686 -21.67 -13.15 -11.43
CA PHE A 686 -21.02 -11.86 -11.18
C PHE A 686 -22.00 -10.69 -11.40
N GLU A 687 -22.82 -10.73 -12.46
CA GLU A 687 -23.90 -9.75 -12.69
C GLU A 687 -24.95 -9.78 -11.57
N ALA A 688 -25.29 -10.97 -11.04
CA ALA A 688 -26.17 -11.08 -9.88
C ALA A 688 -25.55 -10.43 -8.63
N LEU A 689 -24.23 -10.48 -8.48
CA LEU A 689 -23.49 -9.83 -7.40
C LEU A 689 -23.45 -8.32 -7.61
N LEU A 690 -23.05 -7.87 -8.83
CA LEU A 690 -22.98 -6.45 -9.21
C LEU A 690 -24.36 -5.76 -9.14
N GLY A 691 -25.44 -6.50 -9.43
CA GLY A 691 -26.79 -5.94 -9.58
C GLY A 691 -27.09 -5.30 -10.94
N HIS A 692 -26.13 -5.36 -11.86
CA HIS A 692 -26.24 -4.86 -13.24
C HIS A 692 -25.34 -5.71 -14.18
N ALA A 693 -25.47 -5.51 -15.49
CA ALA A 693 -24.63 -6.18 -16.49
C ALA A 693 -23.15 -5.80 -16.31
N ILE A 694 -22.25 -6.74 -16.62
CA ILE A 694 -20.82 -6.49 -16.63
C ILE A 694 -20.51 -5.38 -17.65
N PRO A 695 -19.78 -4.32 -17.29
CA PRO A 695 -19.42 -3.25 -18.21
C PRO A 695 -18.62 -3.79 -19.41
N GLU A 696 -18.91 -3.29 -20.60
CA GLU A 696 -18.19 -3.69 -21.80
C GLU A 696 -16.70 -3.29 -21.70
N ASP A 697 -15.81 -4.22 -22.02
CA ASP A 697 -14.35 -4.03 -21.96
C ASP A 697 -13.77 -3.98 -23.38
N LYS A 698 -13.86 -2.82 -24.01
CA LYS A 698 -13.31 -2.55 -25.36
C LYS A 698 -12.20 -1.49 -25.30
N PRO A 699 -11.17 -1.64 -26.14
CA PRO A 699 -10.20 -0.56 -26.32
C PRO A 699 -10.90 0.71 -26.84
N HIS A 700 -10.69 1.81 -26.12
CA HIS A 700 -11.18 3.12 -26.51
C HIS A 700 -10.03 4.00 -26.98
N ILE A 701 -10.21 4.68 -28.13
CA ILE A 701 -9.29 5.73 -28.57
C ILE A 701 -9.85 7.06 -28.05
N ASP A 702 -9.51 7.35 -26.80
CA ASP A 702 -9.88 8.60 -26.12
C ASP A 702 -8.74 9.10 -25.21
N GLN A 703 -9.00 10.08 -24.40
CA GLN A 703 -7.99 10.67 -23.50
C GLN A 703 -7.50 9.72 -22.38
N THR A 704 -8.21 8.60 -22.14
CA THR A 704 -7.83 7.58 -21.15
C THR A 704 -6.90 6.51 -21.72
N MET A 705 -6.71 6.47 -23.04
CA MET A 705 -5.77 5.59 -23.72
C MET A 705 -4.35 5.87 -23.20
N THR A 706 -3.62 4.82 -22.80
CA THR A 706 -2.23 4.96 -22.37
C THR A 706 -1.28 5.19 -23.54
N LEU A 707 -0.11 5.75 -23.26
CA LEU A 707 0.93 5.90 -24.30
C LEU A 707 1.39 4.53 -24.84
N GLY A 708 1.32 3.49 -24.00
CA GLY A 708 1.57 2.10 -24.39
C GLY A 708 0.52 1.51 -25.33
N GLU A 709 -0.67 2.09 -25.41
CA GLU A 709 -1.76 1.67 -26.29
C GLU A 709 -1.83 2.48 -27.59
N LEU A 710 -0.92 3.44 -27.82
CA LEU A 710 -0.85 4.22 -29.06
C LEU A 710 -0.64 3.38 -30.31
N ASN A 711 -0.19 2.12 -30.17
CA ASN A 711 -0.14 1.14 -31.28
C ASN A 711 -1.54 0.77 -31.83
N HIS A 712 -2.61 0.98 -31.06
CA HIS A 712 -3.99 0.80 -31.52
C HIS A 712 -4.55 2.02 -32.26
N SER A 713 -3.76 3.10 -32.31
CA SER A 713 -4.16 4.33 -33.02
C SER A 713 -4.19 4.13 -34.55
N ARG A 714 -4.97 4.99 -35.20
CA ARG A 714 -5.00 5.06 -36.68
C ARG A 714 -3.98 6.06 -37.27
N SER A 715 -3.12 6.63 -36.41
CA SER A 715 -2.08 7.62 -36.81
C SER A 715 -0.70 6.98 -36.91
N PRO A 716 0.01 7.16 -38.04
CA PRO A 716 1.41 6.74 -38.13
C PRO A 716 2.34 7.43 -37.13
N LEU A 717 2.05 8.68 -36.74
CA LEU A 717 2.87 9.43 -35.78
C LEU A 717 2.70 8.88 -34.36
N CYS A 718 1.46 8.59 -33.94
CA CYS A 718 1.19 7.92 -32.66
C CYS A 718 1.84 6.53 -32.60
N TRP A 719 1.77 5.76 -33.72
CA TRP A 719 2.44 4.47 -33.79
C TRP A 719 3.97 4.59 -33.69
N LEU A 720 4.56 5.62 -34.34
CA LEU A 720 6.00 5.89 -34.24
C LEU A 720 6.39 6.27 -32.80
N ALA A 721 5.61 7.13 -32.14
CA ALA A 721 5.83 7.51 -30.75
C ALA A 721 5.79 6.27 -29.82
N TRP A 722 4.79 5.39 -30.03
CA TRP A 722 4.72 4.10 -29.34
C TRP A 722 5.95 3.24 -29.60
N ALA A 723 6.37 3.10 -30.87
CA ALA A 723 7.49 2.25 -31.23
C ALA A 723 8.81 2.71 -30.59
N VAL A 724 9.03 4.02 -30.49
CA VAL A 724 10.19 4.60 -29.80
C VAL A 724 10.13 4.27 -28.32
N LEU A 725 9.03 4.60 -27.64
CA LEU A 725 8.85 4.37 -26.21
C LEU A 725 8.97 2.88 -25.85
N HIS A 726 8.33 2.01 -26.64
CA HIS A 726 8.38 0.57 -26.48
C HIS A 726 9.79 -0.01 -26.67
N THR A 727 10.56 0.54 -27.65
CA THR A 727 11.95 0.11 -27.89
C THR A 727 12.87 0.51 -26.75
N LEU A 728 12.72 1.74 -26.23
CA LEU A 728 13.47 2.23 -25.07
C LEU A 728 13.17 1.38 -23.82
N LEU A 729 11.90 1.08 -23.57
CA LEU A 729 11.49 0.25 -22.45
C LEU A 729 12.05 -1.18 -22.57
N LYS A 730 11.95 -1.81 -23.74
CA LYS A 730 12.56 -3.12 -24.00
C LYS A 730 14.07 -3.13 -23.80
N ARG A 731 14.76 -2.04 -24.18
CA ARG A 731 16.22 -1.95 -24.01
C ARG A 731 16.56 -1.87 -22.51
N SER A 732 15.90 -1.00 -21.75
CA SER A 732 16.15 -0.89 -20.30
C SER A 732 15.87 -2.21 -19.57
N SER A 733 14.80 -2.90 -19.94
CA SER A 733 14.47 -4.22 -19.37
C SER A 733 15.52 -5.31 -19.66
N ARG A 734 16.20 -5.25 -20.82
CA ARG A 734 17.29 -6.18 -21.17
C ARG A 734 18.57 -5.91 -20.38
N GLU A 735 18.76 -4.70 -19.88
CA GLU A 735 19.90 -4.29 -19.06
C GLU A 735 19.71 -4.71 -17.57
N GLY A 736 18.63 -5.47 -17.26
CA GLY A 736 18.38 -6.09 -15.95
C GLY A 736 17.60 -5.22 -14.96
N THR A 737 17.41 -3.93 -15.25
CA THR A 737 16.62 -3.00 -14.42
C THR A 737 15.72 -2.17 -15.30
N PRO A 738 14.39 -2.38 -15.30
CA PRO A 738 13.48 -1.53 -16.07
C PRO A 738 13.58 -0.08 -15.62
N ASP A 739 13.67 0.84 -16.57
CA ASP A 739 13.59 2.27 -16.27
C ASP A 739 12.16 2.63 -15.83
N LEU A 740 12.01 2.94 -14.55
CA LEU A 740 10.71 3.23 -13.93
C LEU A 740 10.03 4.46 -14.54
N ASN A 741 10.79 5.47 -15.00
CA ASN A 741 10.24 6.64 -15.68
C ASN A 741 9.64 6.26 -17.03
N LEU A 742 10.35 5.43 -17.81
CA LEU A 742 9.82 4.93 -19.09
C LEU A 742 8.59 4.05 -18.88
N LEU A 743 8.60 3.21 -17.85
CA LEU A 743 7.47 2.35 -17.51
C LEU A 743 6.26 3.18 -17.05
N PHE A 744 6.48 4.20 -16.24
CA PHE A 744 5.45 5.14 -15.84
C PHE A 744 4.84 5.86 -17.06
N GLN A 745 5.68 6.41 -17.94
CA GLN A 745 5.23 7.05 -19.17
C GLN A 745 4.46 6.08 -20.06
N TYR A 746 4.92 4.84 -20.19
CA TYR A 746 4.26 3.82 -21.01
C TYR A 746 2.83 3.53 -20.53
N ASN A 747 2.62 3.48 -19.22
CA ASN A 747 1.31 3.23 -18.59
C ASN A 747 0.48 4.51 -18.36
N MET A 748 1.04 5.68 -18.64
CA MET A 748 0.38 6.97 -18.44
C MET A 748 -0.67 7.22 -19.52
N PRO A 749 -1.91 7.62 -19.17
CA PRO A 749 -2.92 8.00 -20.15
C PRO A 749 -2.59 9.35 -20.80
N VAL A 750 -3.03 9.55 -22.04
CA VAL A 750 -2.77 10.78 -22.83
C VAL A 750 -3.23 12.03 -22.07
N ARG A 751 -4.33 11.96 -21.29
CA ARG A 751 -4.84 13.08 -20.48
C ARG A 751 -3.83 13.57 -19.45
N ALA A 752 -3.03 12.66 -18.88
CA ALA A 752 -2.08 13.01 -17.82
C ALA A 752 -0.94 13.93 -18.32
N LEU A 753 -0.72 14.03 -19.62
CA LEU A 753 0.20 15.03 -20.19
C LEU A 753 -0.19 16.45 -19.79
N ALA A 754 -1.50 16.76 -19.68
CA ALA A 754 -1.96 18.09 -19.27
C ALA A 754 -1.75 18.35 -17.75
N GLN A 755 -1.70 17.30 -16.92
CA GLN A 755 -1.54 17.45 -15.47
C GLN A 755 -0.08 17.40 -15.03
N MET A 756 0.78 16.64 -15.75
CA MET A 756 2.14 16.30 -15.27
C MET A 756 3.26 17.07 -15.95
N THR A 757 2.97 17.94 -16.89
CA THR A 757 4.02 18.70 -17.63
C THR A 757 4.26 20.12 -17.09
N GLY A 758 3.83 20.43 -15.85
CA GLY A 758 4.02 21.76 -15.26
C GLY A 758 3.31 22.88 -16.03
N GLY A 759 2.21 22.54 -16.71
CA GLY A 759 1.46 23.49 -17.54
C GLY A 759 2.03 23.73 -18.94
N MET A 760 3.01 22.97 -19.39
CA MET A 760 3.50 23.04 -20.79
C MET A 760 2.45 22.53 -21.76
N VAL A 761 1.84 21.39 -21.48
CA VAL A 761 0.77 20.80 -22.29
C VAL A 761 -0.59 21.20 -21.71
N GLY A 762 -1.48 21.69 -22.57
CA GLY A 762 -2.86 22.01 -22.19
C GLY A 762 -3.86 20.98 -22.75
N GLN A 763 -5.12 21.07 -22.30
CA GLN A 763 -6.19 20.16 -22.72
C GLN A 763 -6.41 20.17 -24.25
N GLU A 764 -6.32 21.32 -24.92
CA GLU A 764 -6.43 21.41 -26.36
C GLU A 764 -5.36 20.61 -27.13
N THR A 765 -4.16 20.52 -26.55
CA THR A 765 -3.07 19.68 -27.08
C THR A 765 -3.42 18.19 -26.93
N VAL A 766 -3.92 17.80 -25.75
CA VAL A 766 -4.39 16.42 -25.49
C VAL A 766 -5.51 16.05 -26.46
N ASP A 767 -6.50 16.92 -26.63
CA ASP A 767 -7.60 16.71 -27.60
C ASP A 767 -7.09 16.56 -29.03
N GLY A 768 -6.07 17.33 -29.41
CA GLY A 768 -5.39 17.20 -30.69
C GLY A 768 -4.73 15.84 -30.89
N ILE A 769 -4.03 15.35 -29.86
CA ILE A 769 -3.40 14.00 -29.87
C ILE A 769 -4.46 12.91 -29.99
N VAL A 770 -5.57 13.02 -29.26
CA VAL A 770 -6.69 12.07 -29.35
C VAL A 770 -7.34 12.08 -30.74
N MET A 771 -7.55 13.28 -31.34
CA MET A 771 -8.04 13.37 -32.72
C MET A 771 -7.08 12.72 -33.72
N GLU A 772 -5.80 12.95 -33.54
CA GLU A 772 -4.75 12.33 -34.33
C GLU A 772 -4.82 10.79 -34.23
N ALA A 773 -4.91 10.25 -33.00
CA ALA A 773 -5.03 8.82 -32.74
C ALA A 773 -6.29 8.21 -33.39
N LYS A 774 -7.39 8.96 -33.47
CA LYS A 774 -8.63 8.57 -34.17
C LYS A 774 -8.52 8.54 -35.71
N GLY A 775 -7.40 8.99 -36.27
CA GLY A 775 -7.14 9.02 -37.72
C GLY A 775 -7.30 10.38 -38.37
N PHE A 776 -7.65 11.44 -37.64
CA PHE A 776 -7.67 12.82 -38.13
C PHE A 776 -6.30 13.50 -37.97
N TRP A 777 -5.26 12.80 -38.42
CA TRP A 777 -3.87 13.08 -38.04
C TRP A 777 -3.39 14.50 -38.36
N LEU A 778 -3.73 15.08 -39.54
CA LEU A 778 -3.35 16.47 -39.88
C LEU A 778 -4.09 17.51 -38.99
N ILE A 779 -5.39 17.32 -38.83
CA ILE A 779 -6.23 18.24 -38.02
C ILE A 779 -5.83 18.12 -36.57
N GLY A 780 -5.63 16.89 -36.06
CA GLY A 780 -5.17 16.62 -34.71
C GLY A 780 -3.82 17.25 -34.42
N LEU A 781 -2.83 17.08 -35.31
CA LEU A 781 -1.51 17.67 -35.15
C LEU A 781 -1.58 19.21 -35.15
N LEU A 782 -2.35 19.82 -36.05
CA LEU A 782 -2.54 21.27 -36.09
C LEU A 782 -3.20 21.78 -34.79
N ARG A 783 -4.24 21.07 -34.30
CA ARG A 783 -4.90 21.40 -33.03
C ARG A 783 -3.95 21.30 -31.87
N ALA A 784 -3.14 20.23 -31.81
CA ALA A 784 -2.15 20.03 -30.76
C ALA A 784 -1.11 21.18 -30.72
N LEU A 785 -0.56 21.57 -31.88
CA LEU A 785 0.44 22.65 -31.98
C LEU A 785 -0.16 24.02 -31.61
N ILE A 786 -1.36 24.31 -32.13
CA ILE A 786 -2.06 25.57 -31.80
C ILE A 786 -2.40 25.62 -30.31
N GLY A 787 -2.92 24.51 -29.77
CA GLY A 787 -3.26 24.36 -28.34
C GLY A 787 -2.06 24.57 -27.44
N PHE A 788 -0.89 24.03 -27.82
CA PHE A 788 0.36 24.24 -27.09
C PHE A 788 0.75 25.73 -27.01
N GLY A 789 0.73 26.43 -28.15
CA GLY A 789 1.02 27.87 -28.19
C GLY A 789 0.00 28.72 -27.41
N GLN A 790 -1.30 28.44 -27.58
CA GLN A 790 -2.37 29.13 -26.85
C GLN A 790 -2.27 28.91 -25.36
N ASN A 791 -1.97 27.69 -24.90
CA ASN A 791 -1.81 27.36 -23.49
C ASN A 791 -0.67 28.15 -22.85
N ALA A 792 0.49 28.26 -23.52
CA ALA A 792 1.63 29.04 -23.03
C ALA A 792 1.27 30.52 -22.82
N VAL A 793 0.60 31.15 -23.80
CA VAL A 793 0.15 32.54 -23.73
C VAL A 793 -0.90 32.71 -22.61
N SER A 794 -1.87 31.81 -22.55
CA SER A 794 -2.95 31.84 -21.56
C SER A 794 -2.44 31.69 -20.12
N ASN A 795 -1.51 30.77 -19.89
CA ASN A 795 -0.88 30.57 -18.58
C ASN A 795 -0.06 31.78 -18.15
N ARG A 796 0.66 32.43 -19.07
CA ARG A 796 1.41 33.66 -18.79
C ARG A 796 0.45 34.79 -18.37
N LYS A 797 -0.68 35.00 -19.10
CA LYS A 797 -1.69 36.00 -18.76
C LYS A 797 -2.33 35.72 -17.40
N PHE A 798 -2.70 34.48 -17.12
CA PHE A 798 -3.28 34.09 -15.84
C PHE A 798 -2.32 34.34 -14.68
N ARG A 799 -1.04 33.97 -14.83
CA ARG A 799 0.02 34.19 -13.85
C ARG A 799 0.16 35.69 -13.57
N ALA A 800 0.30 36.51 -14.59
CA ALA A 800 0.43 37.97 -14.43
C ALA A 800 -0.77 38.60 -13.69
N ALA A 801 -2.00 38.15 -13.97
CA ALA A 801 -3.19 38.61 -13.28
C ALA A 801 -3.23 38.16 -11.80
N LEU A 802 -2.84 36.90 -11.54
CA LEU A 802 -2.76 36.36 -10.18
C LEU A 802 -1.66 37.07 -9.36
N ASP A 803 -0.48 37.33 -9.94
CA ASP A 803 0.62 38.04 -9.29
C ASP A 803 0.23 39.52 -8.97
N ALA A 804 -0.54 40.14 -9.83
CA ALA A 804 -1.08 41.48 -9.58
C ALA A 804 -2.05 41.51 -8.36
N GLU A 805 -2.91 40.48 -8.24
CA GLU A 805 -3.82 40.32 -7.08
C GLU A 805 -3.04 39.98 -5.79
N ARG A 806 -1.93 39.28 -5.88
CA ARG A 806 -1.05 38.91 -4.75
C ARG A 806 -0.17 40.06 -4.25
N GLY A 807 -0.09 41.20 -4.97
CA GLY A 807 0.79 42.31 -4.64
C GLY A 807 2.24 42.15 -5.06
N GLY A 808 2.52 41.25 -6.02
CA GLY A 808 3.82 40.98 -6.60
C GLY A 808 4.08 39.48 -6.91
N PRO A 809 5.15 39.14 -7.64
CA PRO A 809 5.47 37.78 -7.94
C PRO A 809 5.76 36.98 -6.65
N ALA A 810 5.27 35.76 -6.57
CA ALA A 810 5.69 34.82 -5.54
C ALA A 810 7.18 34.49 -5.77
N VAL A 811 7.99 34.70 -4.75
CA VAL A 811 9.44 34.39 -4.77
C VAL A 811 9.64 32.88 -4.74
#